data_7e974a73a967969f37daa53b31b440bc
#
_entry.id   7e974a73a967969f37daa53b31b440bc
#
_cell.length_a   1.000
_cell.length_b   1.000
_cell.length_c   1.000
_cell.angle_alpha   90.00
_cell.angle_beta   90.00
_cell.angle_gamma   90.00
#
_symmetry.space_group_name_H-M   'P 1'
#
loop_
_entity.id
_entity.type
_entity.pdbx_description
1 polymer ?
#
loop_
_entity_poly.entity_id
_entity_poly.type
_entity_poly.pdbx_seq_one_letter_code
_entity_poly.pdbx_strand_id
1 'polypeptide(L)'
;MFLKEVAKDLLNKYGVDMTDVAVVFPNKRAALFLNNELAQLANKPMWSPSYMTISDFFRQQSSLTVADPIKSVCDLYQSYIEETGNLTETLDQFYGWGQLLLSDYDDLDKNMADASMLFSNISNLRELDDISYLTDEQKAELHRFFANFEDNPEGIRERFIALWSNLNNIYINFKQRLKNQGLAYEGMMYRDVIEKNNIKTQYKHYAFVGFNVLQKVEQVLFDRLKDKAAFYWDYDYYYMKKGNEAGNYIRKWLDQFPNALQNDNEILYDNLKREKDINFISASTEDLQARYITKWLREDNRYEDGKRTAIVMCDEHLLHTVIHCIPENMRKLNVTTGYPLQQTPIASFVTQLIALQTEGYSAQEKAFRLHYVNRVLRHPYCKYIVTQSTELLNTLNKEKRFYITADVNSLFTHYSVDKQHLPELITWIIKIVRSIGANGATNKDPLFVESTFRMYTLLTRVLELMKSGDLYTDIIIFRRLLSELISSTSIPFHGEPASGVQVMGILETRNLDFDHVLVLSCNEGNMPKGVDDASFIPHLIRKAYGLTTIDNKVSIYSYYFHELIQRAQDITFLYNSSTQGSKTGEMSRFMLQLMTEWNHPIHRLKLQAGQNTMQIEAEIIQKEQGVLKKIDEIKRFSPTAINTYMRCQLMFYFKYIAGIAELNDIDEDDIDGRLFGNIFHRSAQLMYEKLLPREIITAKDIDNLLKTGKSTQPITSGNTGWTLEGVIDNAFATELFNLSSGTKKHPKLNGLQLINKEVVNKYLRQLLKIDRRLTPLRVISHEFDVRRNITIKSKGIEKTVEVGGRIDRLDEVFSDNKTTYLRVVDYKTGSKKAEELKSIQDVFDSKNIRTKKSDYTMQALLYSLIEAKYDNIHNPSHKPVSPALLFIQHAGGNDYTPIISMAGEKITDVTIYEEDFMQELSTKLAEIYDPEIPFSPTADLKICDYCPYRQLCGR
;
A
#
# COMPACT_ATOMS: atom_id res chain seq x y z
N MET A 1 -24.50 16.09 33.61
CA MET A 1 -23.36 15.23 33.29
C MET A 1 -23.27 14.15 34.33
N PHE A 2 -23.24 12.87 33.90
CA PHE A 2 -23.30 11.70 34.81
C PHE A 2 -22.17 11.71 35.82
N LEU A 3 -20.89 11.81 35.39
CA LEU A 3 -19.74 11.82 36.31
C LEU A 3 -19.76 12.97 37.31
N LYS A 4 -20.37 14.09 36.96
CA LYS A 4 -20.54 15.22 37.92
C LYS A 4 -21.49 14.88 39.07
N GLU A 5 -22.60 14.19 38.79
CA GLU A 5 -23.52 13.73 39.80
C GLU A 5 -22.92 12.64 40.68
N VAL A 6 -22.15 11.72 40.06
CA VAL A 6 -21.33 10.74 40.82
C VAL A 6 -20.33 11.45 41.72
N ALA A 7 -19.63 12.48 41.23
CA ALA A 7 -18.68 13.26 42.07
C ALA A 7 -19.37 13.96 43.23
N LYS A 8 -20.54 14.53 43.04
CA LYS A 8 -21.36 15.16 44.11
C LYS A 8 -21.74 14.13 45.18
N ASP A 9 -22.25 12.99 44.77
CA ASP A 9 -22.67 11.94 45.69
C ASP A 9 -21.48 11.38 46.48
N LEU A 10 -20.32 11.13 45.84
CA LEU A 10 -19.10 10.71 46.51
C LEU A 10 -18.63 11.74 47.55
N LEU A 11 -18.61 13.05 47.19
CA LEU A 11 -18.26 14.12 48.13
C LEU A 11 -19.24 14.22 49.32
N ASN A 12 -20.52 14.03 49.03
CA ASN A 12 -21.54 14.04 50.09
C ASN A 12 -21.41 12.86 51.04
N LYS A 13 -21.09 11.67 50.54
CA LYS A 13 -20.96 10.44 51.33
C LYS A 13 -19.65 10.33 52.08
N TYR A 14 -18.56 10.71 51.46
CA TYR A 14 -17.21 10.44 52.00
C TYR A 14 -16.41 11.70 52.36
N GLY A 15 -16.89 12.88 51.94
CA GLY A 15 -16.19 14.13 52.21
C GLY A 15 -14.98 14.33 51.30
N VAL A 16 -13.97 15.06 51.79
CA VAL A 16 -12.75 15.41 51.02
C VAL A 16 -11.59 14.43 51.21
N ASP A 17 -11.69 13.51 52.17
CA ASP A 17 -10.73 12.43 52.35
C ASP A 17 -11.33 11.12 51.89
N MET A 18 -10.92 10.73 50.68
CA MET A 18 -11.36 9.50 50.00
C MET A 18 -10.26 8.44 49.89
N THR A 19 -9.25 8.48 50.79
CA THR A 19 -8.15 7.51 50.75
C THR A 19 -8.62 6.06 50.97
N ASP A 20 -9.74 5.86 51.69
CA ASP A 20 -10.35 4.55 51.92
C ASP A 20 -11.38 4.16 50.84
N VAL A 21 -11.53 4.94 49.75
CA VAL A 21 -12.50 4.70 48.70
C VAL A 21 -11.78 4.26 47.42
N ALA A 22 -12.24 3.18 46.83
CA ALA A 22 -11.82 2.75 45.47
C ALA A 22 -12.95 2.96 44.47
N VAL A 23 -12.68 3.67 43.39
CA VAL A 23 -13.62 3.84 42.25
C VAL A 23 -13.19 2.94 41.11
N VAL A 24 -14.08 2.02 40.76
CA VAL A 24 -13.83 1.01 39.73
C VAL A 24 -14.64 1.35 38.48
N PHE A 25 -13.94 1.38 37.33
CA PHE A 25 -14.52 1.68 36.02
C PHE A 25 -14.34 0.53 35.03
N PRO A 26 -15.14 0.46 33.98
CA PRO A 26 -14.86 -0.44 32.86
C PRO A 26 -13.65 0.03 31.99
N ASN A 27 -13.30 1.33 32.04
CA ASN A 27 -12.16 1.90 31.31
C ASN A 27 -11.40 2.94 32.16
N LYS A 28 -10.13 3.20 31.81
CA LYS A 28 -9.27 4.13 32.59
C LYS A 28 -9.64 5.61 32.39
N ARG A 29 -10.29 5.99 31.30
CA ARG A 29 -10.48 7.39 30.94
C ARG A 29 -11.49 8.10 31.83
N ALA A 30 -12.61 7.46 32.14
CA ALA A 30 -13.64 8.02 32.98
C ALA A 30 -13.08 8.51 34.34
N ALA A 31 -12.04 7.84 34.88
CA ALA A 31 -11.35 8.22 36.09
C ALA A 31 -10.77 9.65 36.05
N LEU A 32 -10.18 10.05 34.90
CA LEU A 32 -9.60 11.39 34.74
C LEU A 32 -10.67 12.48 34.76
N PHE A 33 -11.79 12.22 34.08
CA PHE A 33 -12.92 13.14 34.05
C PHE A 33 -13.59 13.24 35.45
N LEU A 34 -13.80 12.10 36.12
CA LEU A 34 -14.33 12.11 37.51
C LEU A 34 -13.42 12.89 38.46
N ASN A 35 -12.10 12.66 38.36
CA ASN A 35 -11.13 13.38 39.20
C ASN A 35 -11.17 14.89 38.99
N ASN A 36 -11.32 15.32 37.73
CA ASN A 36 -11.50 16.73 37.39
C ASN A 36 -12.80 17.31 37.97
N GLU A 37 -13.92 16.58 37.87
CA GLU A 37 -15.20 17.01 38.49
C GLU A 37 -15.11 17.09 40.02
N LEU A 38 -14.47 16.10 40.66
CA LEU A 38 -14.22 16.12 42.11
C LEU A 38 -13.39 17.33 42.54
N ALA A 39 -12.29 17.62 41.80
CA ALA A 39 -11.42 18.77 42.07
C ALA A 39 -12.14 20.10 41.92
N GLN A 40 -13.04 20.24 40.92
CA GLN A 40 -13.83 21.45 40.74
C GLN A 40 -14.91 21.63 41.83
N LEU A 41 -15.53 20.56 42.25
CA LEU A 41 -16.62 20.62 43.24
C LEU A 41 -16.09 20.76 44.68
N ALA A 42 -14.92 20.22 45.01
CA ALA A 42 -14.37 20.23 46.35
C ALA A 42 -14.00 21.63 46.86
N ASN A 43 -13.64 22.58 45.99
CA ASN A 43 -13.21 23.95 46.28
C ASN A 43 -12.12 24.09 47.38
N LYS A 44 -11.45 23.01 47.72
CA LYS A 44 -10.38 22.91 48.74
C LYS A 44 -9.54 21.67 48.49
N PRO A 45 -8.30 21.61 49.04
CA PRO A 45 -7.47 20.41 48.91
C PRO A 45 -8.22 19.17 49.36
N MET A 46 -8.12 18.09 48.56
CA MET A 46 -8.75 16.82 48.87
C MET A 46 -7.80 15.65 48.63
N TRP A 47 -8.03 14.55 49.30
CA TRP A 47 -7.40 13.28 48.97
C TRP A 47 -8.30 12.51 48.01
N SER A 48 -7.83 12.29 46.77
CA SER A 48 -8.62 11.60 45.75
C SER A 48 -8.83 10.11 46.11
N PRO A 49 -9.91 9.50 45.67
CA PRO A 49 -10.07 8.05 45.75
C PRO A 49 -9.03 7.34 44.88
N SER A 50 -8.84 6.06 45.12
CA SER A 50 -8.05 5.20 44.28
C SER A 50 -8.85 4.83 43.02
N TYR A 51 -8.33 5.10 41.85
CA TYR A 51 -8.97 4.75 40.57
C TYR A 51 -8.38 3.48 39.99
N MET A 52 -9.23 2.57 39.56
CA MET A 52 -8.80 1.33 38.90
C MET A 52 -9.83 0.84 37.89
N THR A 53 -9.39 0.05 36.93
CA THR A 53 -10.31 -0.69 36.06
C THR A 53 -10.69 -2.01 36.75
N ILE A 54 -11.77 -2.64 36.24
CA ILE A 54 -12.14 -4.00 36.67
C ILE A 54 -11.01 -5.01 36.43
N SER A 55 -10.27 -4.87 35.33
CA SER A 55 -9.09 -5.68 35.02
C SER A 55 -7.96 -5.45 36.01
N ASP A 56 -7.68 -4.19 36.39
CA ASP A 56 -6.68 -3.86 37.41
C ASP A 56 -7.08 -4.46 38.77
N PHE A 57 -8.38 -4.44 39.09
CA PHE A 57 -8.88 -5.07 40.32
C PHE A 57 -8.56 -6.56 40.37
N PHE A 58 -8.92 -7.33 39.33
CA PHE A 58 -8.64 -8.75 39.29
C PHE A 58 -7.13 -9.07 39.27
N ARG A 59 -6.32 -8.28 38.60
CA ARG A 59 -4.85 -8.44 38.57
C ARG A 59 -4.22 -8.26 39.95
N GLN A 60 -4.72 -7.31 40.74
CA GLN A 60 -4.26 -7.09 42.11
C GLN A 60 -4.62 -8.26 43.06
N GLN A 61 -5.67 -9.01 42.75
CA GLN A 61 -6.10 -10.16 43.54
C GLN A 61 -5.41 -11.48 43.16
N SER A 62 -4.82 -11.53 41.97
CA SER A 62 -4.23 -12.76 41.43
C SER A 62 -2.76 -12.90 41.81
N SER A 63 -2.33 -14.16 42.00
CA SER A 63 -0.91 -14.52 42.04
C SER A 63 -0.33 -14.87 40.65
N LEU A 64 -1.18 -14.96 39.63
CA LEU A 64 -0.78 -15.22 38.27
C LEU A 64 -0.57 -13.93 37.52
N THR A 65 0.36 -13.92 36.57
CA THR A 65 0.62 -12.80 35.67
C THR A 65 -0.04 -13.05 34.33
N VAL A 66 -0.59 -12.00 33.70
CA VAL A 66 -1.19 -12.13 32.36
C VAL A 66 -0.08 -12.46 31.36
N ALA A 67 -0.27 -13.58 30.66
CA ALA A 67 0.67 -14.06 29.65
C ALA A 67 0.70 -13.12 28.44
N ASP A 68 1.85 -13.06 27.78
CA ASP A 68 1.98 -12.43 26.47
C ASP A 68 1.03 -13.09 25.45
N PRO A 69 0.25 -12.33 24.66
CA PRO A 69 -0.69 -12.90 23.69
C PRO A 69 -0.04 -13.84 22.68
N ILE A 70 1.17 -13.52 22.19
CA ILE A 70 1.88 -14.38 21.23
C ILE A 70 2.27 -15.68 21.93
N LYS A 71 2.87 -15.56 23.11
CA LYS A 71 3.25 -16.72 23.92
C LYS A 71 2.04 -17.60 24.24
N SER A 72 0.90 -16.99 24.57
CA SER A 72 -0.34 -17.73 24.84
C SER A 72 -0.77 -18.58 23.64
N VAL A 73 -0.69 -18.05 22.42
CA VAL A 73 -1.00 -18.83 21.21
C VAL A 73 0.06 -19.92 20.96
N CYS A 74 1.33 -19.65 21.23
CA CYS A 74 2.41 -20.66 21.13
C CYS A 74 2.20 -21.79 22.14
N ASP A 75 1.89 -21.48 23.41
CA ASP A 75 1.60 -22.48 24.43
C ASP A 75 0.32 -23.30 24.11
N LEU A 76 -0.70 -22.64 23.56
CA LEU A 76 -1.91 -23.29 23.08
C LEU A 76 -1.63 -24.25 21.91
N TYR A 77 -0.77 -23.85 20.99
CA TYR A 77 -0.30 -24.68 19.87
C TYR A 77 0.43 -25.93 20.39
N GLN A 78 1.31 -25.79 21.37
CA GLN A 78 1.98 -26.94 21.96
C GLN A 78 0.98 -27.90 22.63
N SER A 79 0.01 -27.37 23.37
CA SER A 79 -1.06 -28.15 23.97
C SER A 79 -1.92 -28.85 22.93
N TYR A 80 -2.18 -28.20 21.79
CA TYR A 80 -2.90 -28.77 20.66
C TYR A 80 -2.14 -29.96 20.05
N ILE A 81 -0.84 -29.81 19.79
CA ILE A 81 0.01 -30.90 19.24
C ILE A 81 0.06 -32.08 20.21
N GLU A 82 0.25 -31.83 21.50
CA GLU A 82 0.33 -32.88 22.52
C GLU A 82 -0.98 -33.71 22.62
N GLU A 83 -2.14 -33.05 22.56
CA GLU A 83 -3.42 -33.74 22.70
C GLU A 83 -3.94 -34.39 21.41
N THR A 84 -3.59 -33.84 20.26
CA THR A 84 -4.07 -34.38 18.97
C THR A 84 -3.06 -35.29 18.26
N GLY A 85 -1.78 -35.21 18.61
CA GLY A 85 -0.69 -35.90 17.92
C GLY A 85 -0.42 -35.40 16.50
N ASN A 86 -1.00 -34.26 16.10
CA ASN A 86 -0.90 -33.70 14.76
C ASN A 86 0.38 -32.90 14.58
N LEU A 87 1.46 -33.57 14.17
CA LEU A 87 2.76 -32.95 13.91
C LEU A 87 2.88 -32.31 12.52
N THR A 88 1.88 -32.45 11.66
CA THR A 88 1.93 -31.96 10.29
C THR A 88 1.49 -30.51 10.17
N GLU A 89 0.77 -30.00 11.13
CA GLU A 89 0.28 -28.66 11.16
C GLU A 89 1.32 -27.69 11.72
N THR A 90 1.52 -26.59 11.03
CA THR A 90 2.52 -25.60 11.42
C THR A 90 1.90 -24.47 12.25
N LEU A 91 2.71 -23.76 13.04
CA LEU A 91 2.24 -22.68 13.89
C LEU A 91 1.51 -21.56 13.10
N ASP A 92 1.91 -21.29 11.86
CA ASP A 92 1.25 -20.25 11.04
C ASP A 92 -0.17 -20.65 10.62
N GLN A 93 -0.36 -21.91 10.31
CA GLN A 93 -1.69 -22.44 10.01
C GLN A 93 -2.59 -22.42 11.25
N PHE A 94 -2.00 -22.68 12.42
CA PHE A 94 -2.68 -22.67 13.70
C PHE A 94 -2.96 -21.25 14.21
N TYR A 95 -2.10 -20.26 13.94
CA TYR A 95 -2.06 -19.00 14.67
C TYR A 95 -3.40 -18.24 14.65
N GLY A 96 -3.99 -18.05 13.47
CA GLY A 96 -5.26 -17.31 13.33
C GLY A 96 -6.43 -17.99 14.06
N TRP A 97 -6.60 -19.28 13.89
CA TRP A 97 -7.67 -19.99 14.60
C TRP A 97 -7.32 -20.29 16.06
N GLY A 98 -6.02 -20.37 16.40
CA GLY A 98 -5.57 -20.45 17.79
C GLY A 98 -5.92 -19.20 18.59
N GLN A 99 -5.84 -18.00 17.99
CA GLN A 99 -6.33 -16.77 18.62
C GLN A 99 -7.85 -16.82 18.86
N LEU A 100 -8.59 -17.32 17.88
CA LEU A 100 -10.04 -17.50 18.02
C LEU A 100 -10.40 -18.45 19.14
N LEU A 101 -9.70 -19.59 19.22
CA LEU A 101 -9.88 -20.58 20.29
C LEU A 101 -9.52 -20.00 21.65
N LEU A 102 -8.43 -19.21 21.75
CA LEU A 102 -8.05 -18.50 22.96
C LEU A 102 -9.14 -17.52 23.40
N SER A 103 -9.75 -16.81 22.45
CA SER A 103 -10.90 -15.92 22.72
C SER A 103 -12.13 -16.69 23.25
N ASP A 104 -12.43 -17.86 22.69
CA ASP A 104 -13.52 -18.70 23.19
C ASP A 104 -13.23 -19.26 24.60
N TYR A 105 -12.00 -19.64 24.90
CA TYR A 105 -11.59 -20.07 26.26
C TYR A 105 -11.64 -18.91 27.25
N ASP A 106 -11.27 -17.71 26.82
CA ASP A 106 -11.34 -16.50 27.65
C ASP A 106 -12.80 -16.17 28.01
N ASP A 107 -13.71 -16.23 27.03
CA ASP A 107 -15.14 -16.00 27.23
C ASP A 107 -15.78 -17.08 28.12
N LEU A 108 -15.37 -18.36 27.91
CA LEU A 108 -15.81 -19.50 28.73
C LEU A 108 -15.45 -19.30 30.21
N ASP A 109 -14.20 -18.89 30.49
CA ASP A 109 -13.75 -18.68 31.87
C ASP A 109 -14.39 -17.44 32.50
N LYS A 110 -14.52 -16.34 31.75
CA LYS A 110 -15.19 -15.11 32.22
C LYS A 110 -16.68 -15.35 32.56
N ASN A 111 -17.32 -16.26 31.85
CA ASN A 111 -18.71 -16.64 32.12
C ASN A 111 -18.84 -17.88 33.07
N MET A 112 -17.71 -18.40 33.57
CA MET A 112 -17.67 -19.51 34.52
C MET A 112 -18.42 -20.76 34.01
N ALA A 113 -18.44 -20.98 32.67
CA ALA A 113 -19.08 -22.11 32.07
C ALA A 113 -18.30 -23.42 32.34
N ASP A 114 -19.01 -24.53 32.35
CA ASP A 114 -18.41 -25.86 32.50
C ASP A 114 -17.91 -26.33 31.13
N ALA A 115 -16.57 -26.33 30.94
CA ALA A 115 -15.95 -26.72 29.69
C ALA A 115 -16.24 -28.16 29.31
N SER A 116 -16.25 -29.08 30.30
CA SER A 116 -16.43 -30.51 30.01
C SER A 116 -17.84 -30.80 29.52
N MET A 117 -18.85 -30.22 30.13
CA MET A 117 -20.26 -30.38 29.71
C MET A 117 -20.50 -29.66 28.38
N LEU A 118 -19.93 -28.49 28.20
CA LEU A 118 -20.06 -27.70 26.96
C LEU A 118 -19.49 -28.47 25.77
N PHE A 119 -18.24 -28.93 25.85
CA PHE A 119 -17.60 -29.64 24.74
C PHE A 119 -18.17 -31.04 24.51
N SER A 120 -18.65 -31.72 25.54
CA SER A 120 -19.37 -33.01 25.38
C SER A 120 -20.69 -32.84 24.64
N ASN A 121 -21.44 -31.77 24.90
CA ASN A 121 -22.69 -31.49 24.21
C ASN A 121 -22.52 -31.12 22.74
N ILE A 122 -21.39 -30.53 22.41
CA ILE A 122 -21.04 -30.21 21.02
C ILE A 122 -20.86 -31.48 20.20
N SER A 123 -20.20 -32.50 20.72
CA SER A 123 -19.99 -33.76 20.00
C SER A 123 -21.28 -34.52 19.68
N ASN A 124 -22.38 -34.24 20.38
CA ASN A 124 -23.66 -34.88 20.23
C ASN A 124 -24.66 -34.13 19.34
N LEU A 125 -24.35 -32.96 18.84
CA LEU A 125 -25.31 -32.13 18.10
C LEU A 125 -25.33 -32.46 16.60
N ARG A 126 -26.53 -32.73 16.06
CA ARG A 126 -26.79 -32.85 14.62
C ARG A 126 -26.53 -31.53 13.84
N GLU A 127 -26.40 -30.39 14.55
CA GLU A 127 -26.15 -29.07 13.95
C GLU A 127 -24.75 -28.94 13.33
N LEU A 128 -23.85 -29.89 13.60
CA LEU A 128 -22.56 -29.99 12.92
C LEU A 128 -22.68 -30.35 11.43
N ASP A 129 -23.88 -30.72 10.97
CA ASP A 129 -24.13 -30.97 9.54
C ASP A 129 -24.20 -29.68 8.71
N ASP A 130 -24.33 -28.53 9.36
CA ASP A 130 -24.45 -27.23 8.69
C ASP A 130 -23.36 -26.24 9.14
N ILE A 131 -22.31 -26.06 8.32
CA ILE A 131 -21.28 -25.03 8.50
C ILE A 131 -21.69 -23.68 7.88
N SER A 132 -22.98 -23.49 7.54
CA SER A 132 -23.49 -22.27 6.94
C SER A 132 -23.41 -21.05 7.87
N TYR A 133 -23.25 -21.26 9.18
CA TYR A 133 -23.09 -20.23 10.17
C TYR A 133 -21.69 -19.56 10.15
N LEU A 134 -20.73 -20.13 9.41
CA LEU A 134 -19.41 -19.55 9.23
C LEU A 134 -19.42 -18.58 8.05
N THR A 135 -18.74 -17.43 8.19
CA THR A 135 -18.53 -16.50 7.07
C THR A 135 -17.61 -17.10 6.01
N ASP A 136 -17.64 -16.58 4.79
CA ASP A 136 -16.79 -17.09 3.70
C ASP A 136 -15.30 -16.93 4.00
N GLU A 137 -14.90 -15.90 4.76
CA GLU A 137 -13.52 -15.72 5.26
C GLU A 137 -13.15 -16.80 6.29
N GLN A 138 -14.04 -17.13 7.17
CA GLN A 138 -13.88 -18.19 8.18
C GLN A 138 -13.83 -19.57 7.54
N LYS A 139 -14.67 -19.81 6.53
CA LYS A 139 -14.59 -21.02 5.71
C LYS A 139 -13.26 -21.11 4.99
N ALA A 140 -12.77 -19.98 4.45
CA ALA A 140 -11.47 -19.92 3.80
C ALA A 140 -10.29 -20.14 4.77
N GLU A 141 -10.38 -19.68 6.01
CA GLU A 141 -9.39 -19.98 7.05
C GLU A 141 -9.47 -21.43 7.53
N LEU A 142 -10.68 -21.96 7.70
CA LEU A 142 -10.89 -23.37 7.97
C LEU A 142 -10.40 -24.25 6.81
N HIS A 143 -10.65 -23.85 5.57
CA HIS A 143 -10.09 -24.49 4.38
C HIS A 143 -8.56 -24.38 4.33
N ARG A 144 -7.96 -23.28 4.74
CA ARG A 144 -6.49 -23.17 4.85
C ARG A 144 -5.94 -24.05 5.96
N PHE A 145 -6.61 -24.12 7.08
CA PHE A 145 -6.30 -25.03 8.18
C PHE A 145 -6.30 -26.48 7.74
N PHE A 146 -7.31 -26.84 6.93
CA PHE A 146 -7.42 -28.19 6.37
C PHE A 146 -6.85 -28.33 4.95
N ALA A 147 -6.18 -27.35 4.38
CA ALA A 147 -5.73 -27.29 2.98
C ALA A 147 -4.63 -28.32 2.60
N ASN A 148 -4.06 -29.00 3.56
CA ASN A 148 -3.20 -30.17 3.29
C ASN A 148 -4.00 -31.46 3.08
N PHE A 149 -5.31 -31.37 2.95
CA PHE A 149 -6.22 -32.49 2.88
C PHE A 149 -7.09 -32.33 1.63
N GLU A 150 -7.11 -33.39 0.83
CA GLU A 150 -7.86 -33.47 -0.42
C GLU A 150 -9.25 -32.83 -0.36
N ASP A 151 -9.74 -32.30 -1.47
CA ASP A 151 -11.01 -31.59 -1.71
C ASP A 151 -12.31 -32.37 -1.35
N ASN A 152 -12.29 -33.08 -0.23
CA ASN A 152 -13.44 -33.87 0.21
C ASN A 152 -14.14 -33.19 1.40
N PRO A 153 -15.39 -32.65 1.22
CA PRO A 153 -16.15 -32.03 2.30
C PRO A 153 -16.39 -32.92 3.50
N GLU A 154 -16.51 -34.24 3.28
CA GLU A 154 -16.72 -35.23 4.36
C GLU A 154 -15.46 -35.37 5.24
N GLY A 155 -14.27 -35.31 4.68
CA GLY A 155 -13.02 -35.37 5.43
C GLY A 155 -12.78 -34.13 6.29
N ILE A 156 -13.24 -32.95 5.88
CA ILE A 156 -13.18 -31.71 6.68
C ILE A 156 -14.06 -31.83 7.93
N ARG A 157 -15.25 -32.39 7.75
CA ARG A 157 -16.22 -32.65 8.82
C ARG A 157 -15.68 -33.60 9.88
N GLU A 158 -15.15 -34.75 9.48
CA GLU A 158 -14.59 -35.75 10.41
C GLU A 158 -13.47 -35.17 11.27
N ARG A 159 -12.64 -34.31 10.71
CA ARG A 159 -11.53 -33.66 11.41
C ARG A 159 -11.96 -32.54 12.33
N PHE A 160 -12.99 -31.81 11.93
CA PHE A 160 -13.63 -30.82 12.79
C PHE A 160 -14.22 -31.49 14.04
N ILE A 161 -14.90 -32.63 13.88
CA ILE A 161 -15.41 -33.41 14.99
C ILE A 161 -14.28 -33.98 15.84
N ALA A 162 -13.19 -34.45 15.24
CA ALA A 162 -12.03 -34.95 15.97
C ALA A 162 -11.32 -33.80 16.77
N LEU A 163 -11.22 -32.62 16.20
CA LEU A 163 -10.72 -31.46 16.92
C LEU A 163 -11.63 -31.12 18.11
N TRP A 164 -12.93 -31.06 17.89
CA TRP A 164 -13.93 -30.74 18.91
C TRP A 164 -13.96 -31.73 20.06
N SER A 165 -13.77 -33.00 19.78
CA SER A 165 -13.68 -34.03 20.83
C SER A 165 -12.45 -33.84 21.73
N ASN A 166 -11.39 -33.17 21.22
CA ASN A 166 -10.17 -32.90 21.97
C ASN A 166 -10.12 -31.50 22.62
N LEU A 167 -11.07 -30.59 22.29
CA LEU A 167 -11.02 -29.19 22.78
C LEU A 167 -11.00 -29.08 24.30
N ASN A 168 -11.70 -29.97 24.98
CA ASN A 168 -11.67 -29.99 26.45
C ASN A 168 -10.29 -30.39 27.00
N ASN A 169 -9.65 -31.39 26.42
CA ASN A 169 -8.32 -31.81 26.82
C ASN A 169 -7.27 -30.73 26.53
N ILE A 170 -7.36 -30.11 25.34
CA ILE A 170 -6.49 -28.99 24.97
C ILE A 170 -6.67 -27.84 25.97
N TYR A 171 -7.90 -27.49 26.33
CA TYR A 171 -8.19 -26.46 27.33
C TYR A 171 -7.57 -26.75 28.68
N ILE A 172 -7.69 -27.98 29.18
CA ILE A 172 -7.14 -28.40 30.49
C ILE A 172 -5.60 -28.39 30.45
N ASN A 173 -5.00 -28.97 29.41
CA ASN A 173 -3.57 -29.00 29.20
C ASN A 173 -3.00 -27.59 29.12
N PHE A 174 -3.61 -26.73 28.33
CA PHE A 174 -3.18 -25.33 28.16
C PHE A 174 -3.23 -24.54 29.46
N LYS A 175 -4.32 -24.65 30.24
CA LYS A 175 -4.42 -24.01 31.56
C LYS A 175 -3.35 -24.50 32.54
N GLN A 176 -3.08 -25.81 32.53
CA GLN A 176 -2.05 -26.39 33.40
C GLN A 176 -0.66 -25.93 32.98
N ARG A 177 -0.39 -25.86 31.68
CA ARG A 177 0.87 -25.35 31.12
C ARG A 177 1.13 -23.90 31.52
N LEU A 178 0.17 -23.01 31.38
CA LEU A 178 0.27 -21.62 31.82
C LEU A 178 0.46 -21.52 33.35
N LYS A 179 -0.33 -22.26 34.11
CA LYS A 179 -0.26 -22.25 35.59
C LYS A 179 1.09 -22.69 36.11
N ASN A 180 1.73 -23.68 35.48
CA ASN A 180 3.06 -24.16 35.84
C ASN A 180 4.14 -23.07 35.60
N GLN A 181 3.89 -22.12 34.67
CA GLN A 181 4.74 -20.97 34.42
C GLN A 181 4.39 -19.74 35.26
N GLY A 182 3.38 -19.82 36.12
CA GLY A 182 2.86 -18.67 36.86
C GLY A 182 2.08 -17.67 36.01
N LEU A 183 1.65 -18.12 34.81
CA LEU A 183 0.96 -17.31 33.82
C LEU A 183 -0.52 -17.68 33.72
N ALA A 184 -1.31 -16.77 33.16
CA ALA A 184 -2.72 -16.98 32.80
C ALA A 184 -3.14 -16.03 31.69
N TYR A 185 -4.12 -16.41 30.84
CA TYR A 185 -4.89 -15.43 30.09
C TYR A 185 -5.95 -14.76 31.00
N GLU A 186 -6.55 -13.68 30.56
CA GLU A 186 -7.35 -12.80 31.41
C GLU A 186 -8.54 -13.52 32.06
N GLY A 187 -9.34 -14.26 31.28
CA GLY A 187 -10.49 -15.02 31.81
C GLY A 187 -10.11 -16.11 32.80
N MET A 188 -9.02 -16.83 32.53
CA MET A 188 -8.49 -17.82 33.48
C MET A 188 -8.10 -17.17 34.82
N MET A 189 -7.47 -16.00 34.76
CA MET A 189 -7.07 -15.27 35.97
C MET A 189 -8.31 -14.81 36.74
N TYR A 190 -9.32 -14.27 36.08
CA TYR A 190 -10.56 -13.82 36.73
C TYR A 190 -11.30 -14.98 37.41
N ARG A 191 -11.42 -16.09 36.69
CA ARG A 191 -12.04 -17.30 37.25
C ARG A 191 -11.28 -17.84 38.45
N ASP A 192 -9.95 -17.90 38.39
CA ASP A 192 -9.10 -18.38 39.50
C ASP A 192 -9.29 -17.50 40.75
N VAL A 193 -9.38 -16.19 40.61
CA VAL A 193 -9.65 -15.25 41.74
C VAL A 193 -11.03 -15.51 42.35
N ILE A 194 -12.04 -15.72 41.52
CA ILE A 194 -13.41 -15.99 42.01
C ILE A 194 -13.51 -17.37 42.65
N GLU A 195 -12.94 -18.41 42.08
CA GLU A 195 -12.99 -19.78 42.63
C GLU A 195 -12.23 -19.94 43.94
N LYS A 196 -11.08 -19.28 44.09
CA LYS A 196 -10.30 -19.28 45.34
C LYS A 196 -11.00 -18.60 46.54
N ASN A 197 -12.04 -17.83 46.25
CA ASN A 197 -12.87 -17.15 47.26
C ASN A 197 -12.08 -16.30 48.32
N ASN A 198 -10.93 -15.78 47.95
CA ASN A 198 -10.06 -15.01 48.81
C ASN A 198 -9.83 -13.59 48.30
N ILE A 199 -10.92 -12.81 48.22
CA ILE A 199 -10.85 -11.42 47.78
C ILE A 199 -10.36 -10.56 48.95
N LYS A 200 -9.15 -10.01 48.81
CA LYS A 200 -8.57 -9.08 49.79
C LYS A 200 -9.14 -7.70 49.55
N THR A 201 -10.03 -7.24 50.44
CA THR A 201 -10.56 -5.87 50.39
C THR A 201 -9.56 -4.91 51.03
N GLN A 202 -8.87 -4.12 50.18
CA GLN A 202 -7.91 -3.10 50.65
C GLN A 202 -8.59 -1.81 51.10
N TYR A 203 -9.76 -1.53 50.54
CA TYR A 203 -10.52 -0.30 50.80
C TYR A 203 -11.78 -0.59 51.62
N LYS A 204 -12.21 0.40 52.35
CA LYS A 204 -13.45 0.29 53.12
C LYS A 204 -14.68 0.39 52.26
N HIS A 205 -14.61 1.20 51.21
CA HIS A 205 -15.70 1.48 50.29
C HIS A 205 -15.29 1.31 48.82
N TYR A 206 -16.21 0.77 48.04
CA TYR A 206 -16.04 0.60 46.61
C TYR A 206 -17.14 1.35 45.88
N ALA A 207 -16.83 1.98 44.73
CA ALA A 207 -17.80 2.61 43.85
C ALA A 207 -17.63 2.03 42.45
N PHE A 208 -18.63 1.28 41.99
CA PHE A 208 -18.64 0.75 40.61
C PHE A 208 -19.39 1.72 39.73
N VAL A 209 -18.73 2.32 38.70
CA VAL A 209 -19.26 3.45 37.94
C VAL A 209 -19.33 3.12 36.45
N GLY A 210 -20.54 3.26 35.87
CA GLY A 210 -20.75 3.23 34.41
C GLY A 210 -20.54 1.87 33.78
N PHE A 211 -20.90 0.81 34.45
CA PHE A 211 -20.97 -0.54 33.89
C PHE A 211 -22.29 -0.75 33.14
N ASN A 212 -22.30 -1.66 32.19
CA ASN A 212 -23.51 -2.06 31.47
C ASN A 212 -23.63 -3.60 31.46
N VAL A 213 -22.88 -4.30 30.61
CA VAL A 213 -22.86 -5.77 30.61
C VAL A 213 -21.89 -6.25 31.65
N LEU A 214 -22.33 -7.19 32.50
CA LEU A 214 -21.49 -7.88 33.46
C LEU A 214 -21.31 -9.34 33.05
N GLN A 215 -20.07 -9.76 32.96
CA GLN A 215 -19.72 -11.17 32.86
C GLN A 215 -19.96 -11.90 34.17
N LYS A 216 -20.08 -13.22 34.13
CA LYS A 216 -20.44 -13.98 35.35
C LYS A 216 -19.45 -13.79 36.49
N VAL A 217 -18.15 -13.72 36.20
CA VAL A 217 -17.10 -13.43 37.22
C VAL A 217 -17.29 -12.05 37.85
N GLU A 218 -17.70 -11.04 37.08
CA GLU A 218 -17.97 -9.70 37.58
C GLU A 218 -19.25 -9.65 38.44
N GLN A 219 -20.30 -10.37 38.00
CA GLN A 219 -21.53 -10.49 38.79
C GLN A 219 -21.26 -11.07 40.18
N VAL A 220 -20.48 -12.16 40.23
CA VAL A 220 -20.10 -12.78 41.51
C VAL A 220 -19.24 -11.83 42.36
N LEU A 221 -18.32 -11.07 41.71
CA LEU A 221 -17.53 -10.06 42.42
C LEU A 221 -18.43 -8.96 43.03
N PHE A 222 -19.37 -8.42 42.21
CA PHE A 222 -20.30 -7.38 42.70
C PHE A 222 -21.15 -7.89 43.86
N ASP A 223 -21.66 -9.10 43.75
CA ASP A 223 -22.47 -9.71 44.79
C ASP A 223 -21.69 -9.89 46.11
N ARG A 224 -20.39 -10.25 46.02
CA ARG A 224 -19.53 -10.36 47.21
C ARG A 224 -19.16 -9.03 47.85
N LEU A 225 -19.15 -7.97 47.07
CA LEU A 225 -18.76 -6.63 47.52
C LEU A 225 -19.96 -5.72 47.82
N LYS A 226 -21.20 -6.14 47.56
CA LYS A 226 -22.41 -5.30 47.62
C LYS A 226 -22.59 -4.55 48.95
N ASP A 227 -22.20 -5.14 50.07
CA ASP A 227 -22.33 -4.50 51.38
C ASP A 227 -21.33 -3.36 51.62
N LYS A 228 -20.27 -3.27 50.81
CA LYS A 228 -19.24 -2.24 50.87
C LYS A 228 -19.18 -1.41 49.57
N ALA A 229 -20.12 -1.63 48.66
CA ALA A 229 -20.08 -1.02 47.34
C ALA A 229 -21.30 -0.13 47.08
N ALA A 230 -21.06 0.95 46.34
CA ALA A 230 -22.09 1.77 45.70
C ALA A 230 -22.03 1.55 44.18
N PHE A 231 -23.19 1.40 43.56
CA PHE A 231 -23.30 1.17 42.12
C PHE A 231 -23.91 2.40 41.45
N TYR A 232 -23.24 2.89 40.43
CA TYR A 232 -23.64 4.07 39.65
C TYR A 232 -23.85 3.65 38.21
N TRP A 233 -25.17 3.56 37.82
CA TRP A 233 -25.59 3.16 36.51
C TRP A 233 -25.92 4.40 35.66
N ASP A 234 -25.42 4.49 34.43
CA ASP A 234 -25.76 5.52 33.50
C ASP A 234 -26.81 4.97 32.53
N TYR A 235 -27.94 5.64 32.43
CA TYR A 235 -29.02 5.25 31.50
C TYR A 235 -29.95 6.44 31.22
N ASP A 236 -30.84 6.25 30.25
CA ASP A 236 -31.94 7.17 29.97
C ASP A 236 -33.24 6.37 29.87
N TYR A 237 -34.34 6.93 30.38
CA TYR A 237 -35.66 6.29 30.41
C TYR A 237 -36.18 5.93 29.01
N TYR A 238 -35.70 6.61 27.97
CA TYR A 238 -36.05 6.32 26.58
C TYR A 238 -35.81 4.86 26.22
N TYR A 239 -34.61 4.33 26.49
CA TYR A 239 -34.24 2.96 26.17
C TYR A 239 -34.42 1.97 27.33
N MET A 240 -34.88 2.45 28.49
CA MET A 240 -35.25 1.55 29.57
C MET A 240 -36.63 0.90 29.36
N LYS A 241 -37.33 1.20 28.29
CA LYS A 241 -38.59 0.53 27.91
C LYS A 241 -38.34 -0.91 27.53
N LYS A 242 -39.33 -1.78 27.83
CA LYS A 242 -39.25 -3.19 27.41
C LYS A 242 -39.23 -3.30 25.88
N GLY A 243 -38.30 -4.05 25.35
CA GLY A 243 -38.08 -4.23 23.92
C GLY A 243 -36.95 -3.39 23.32
N ASN A 244 -36.41 -2.37 23.98
CA ASN A 244 -35.24 -1.68 23.53
C ASN A 244 -33.97 -2.40 24.02
N GLU A 245 -33.04 -2.70 23.09
CA GLU A 245 -31.86 -3.52 23.34
C GLU A 245 -30.84 -2.83 24.24
N ALA A 246 -30.70 -1.50 24.14
CA ALA A 246 -29.74 -0.72 24.93
C ALA A 246 -29.93 -0.85 26.44
N GLY A 247 -31.19 -0.94 26.90
CA GLY A 247 -31.54 -1.06 28.32
C GLY A 247 -31.57 -2.49 28.88
N ASN A 248 -31.36 -3.54 28.06
CA ASN A 248 -31.57 -4.93 28.46
C ASN A 248 -30.80 -5.33 29.72
N TYR A 249 -29.54 -4.93 29.81
CA TYR A 249 -28.66 -5.32 30.92
C TYR A 249 -28.89 -4.46 32.15
N ILE A 250 -28.97 -3.16 31.98
CA ILE A 250 -29.19 -2.24 33.11
C ILE A 250 -30.51 -2.56 33.83
N ARG A 251 -31.62 -2.83 33.08
CA ARG A 251 -32.86 -3.29 33.69
C ARG A 251 -32.68 -4.53 34.59
N LYS A 252 -31.88 -5.48 34.16
CA LYS A 252 -31.59 -6.69 34.91
C LYS A 252 -30.79 -6.39 36.20
N TRP A 253 -29.80 -5.48 36.07
CA TRP A 253 -28.91 -5.21 37.21
C TRP A 253 -29.48 -4.25 38.25
N LEU A 254 -30.37 -3.33 37.89
CA LEU A 254 -30.97 -2.38 38.84
C LEU A 254 -31.68 -3.05 39.99
N ASP A 255 -32.33 -4.21 39.77
CA ASP A 255 -32.99 -4.97 40.84
C ASP A 255 -31.99 -5.63 41.78
N GLN A 256 -30.85 -6.08 41.28
CA GLN A 256 -29.83 -6.80 42.05
C GLN A 256 -28.81 -5.86 42.71
N PHE A 257 -28.46 -4.79 42.02
CA PHE A 257 -27.48 -3.78 42.42
C PHE A 257 -28.11 -2.39 42.24
N PRO A 258 -28.86 -1.90 43.23
CA PRO A 258 -29.57 -0.62 43.15
C PRO A 258 -28.66 0.56 42.83
N ASN A 259 -29.14 1.48 41.99
CA ASN A 259 -28.44 2.70 41.65
C ASN A 259 -28.26 3.59 42.87
N ALA A 260 -27.04 4.04 43.14
CA ALA A 260 -26.73 4.93 44.26
C ALA A 260 -27.21 6.38 44.06
N LEU A 261 -27.41 6.80 42.80
CA LEU A 261 -28.01 8.09 42.47
C LEU A 261 -29.53 8.00 42.60
N GLN A 262 -30.17 9.07 43.06
CA GLN A 262 -31.62 9.14 43.16
C GLN A 262 -32.25 9.06 41.78
N ASN A 263 -33.22 8.15 41.61
CA ASN A 263 -33.90 7.91 40.36
C ASN A 263 -34.81 9.07 39.90
N ASP A 264 -35.17 10.00 40.79
CA ASP A 264 -36.05 11.14 40.48
C ASP A 264 -35.35 12.30 39.80
N ASN A 265 -34.08 12.15 39.41
CA ASN A 265 -33.34 13.19 38.72
C ASN A 265 -33.65 13.15 37.20
N GLU A 266 -34.80 13.75 36.84
CA GLU A 266 -35.21 13.89 35.42
C GLU A 266 -34.16 14.60 34.57
N ILE A 267 -33.32 15.44 35.14
CA ILE A 267 -32.23 16.13 34.45
C ILE A 267 -31.17 15.13 34.01
N LEU A 268 -30.98 14.05 34.74
CA LEU A 268 -29.94 13.05 34.45
C LEU A 268 -30.45 11.92 33.54
N TYR A 269 -31.73 11.49 33.71
CA TYR A 269 -32.24 10.24 33.11
C TYR A 269 -33.32 10.40 32.03
N ASP A 270 -33.71 11.65 31.70
CA ASP A 270 -34.76 11.92 30.70
C ASP A 270 -34.33 12.93 29.64
N ASN A 271 -33.11 12.73 29.12
CA ASN A 271 -32.51 13.65 28.15
C ASN A 271 -32.90 13.33 26.71
N LEU A 272 -33.14 12.07 26.39
CA LEU A 272 -33.54 11.65 25.04
C LEU A 272 -34.97 12.04 24.66
N LYS A 273 -35.81 12.52 25.59
CA LYS A 273 -37.09 13.11 25.24
C LYS A 273 -37.00 14.56 24.76
N ARG A 274 -35.88 15.25 25.04
CA ARG A 274 -35.69 16.64 24.66
C ARG A 274 -35.41 16.74 23.17
N GLU A 275 -35.82 17.84 22.56
CA GLU A 275 -35.48 18.17 21.19
C GLU A 275 -33.96 18.35 21.05
N LYS A 276 -33.40 17.76 20.00
CA LYS A 276 -32.00 17.79 19.65
C LYS A 276 -31.82 18.09 18.18
N ASP A 277 -30.75 18.76 17.82
CA ASP A 277 -30.39 18.94 16.42
C ASP A 277 -29.65 17.66 15.94
N ILE A 278 -30.35 16.84 15.15
CA ILE A 278 -29.81 15.57 14.64
C ILE A 278 -29.71 15.64 13.11
N ASN A 279 -28.49 15.50 12.63
CA ASN A 279 -28.15 15.54 11.22
C ASN A 279 -27.62 14.18 10.75
N PHE A 280 -28.23 13.58 9.71
CA PHE A 280 -27.74 12.39 9.02
C PHE A 280 -27.19 12.79 7.66
N ILE A 281 -25.90 12.61 7.46
CA ILE A 281 -25.20 13.07 6.27
C ILE A 281 -24.62 11.87 5.52
N SER A 282 -25.11 11.64 4.29
CA SER A 282 -24.51 10.65 3.40
C SER A 282 -23.31 11.24 2.64
N ALA A 283 -22.23 10.49 2.56
CA ALA A 283 -21.05 10.83 1.78
C ALA A 283 -20.66 9.66 0.87
N SER A 284 -20.05 9.94 -0.27
CA SER A 284 -19.62 8.88 -1.18
C SER A 284 -18.30 8.21 -0.79
N THR A 285 -17.49 8.84 0.06
CA THR A 285 -16.20 8.32 0.54
C THR A 285 -15.92 8.77 1.96
N GLU A 286 -15.08 8.03 2.65
CA GLU A 286 -14.58 8.36 3.99
C GLU A 286 -13.74 9.65 3.98
N ASP A 287 -12.97 9.91 2.93
CA ASP A 287 -12.19 11.15 2.79
C ASP A 287 -13.11 12.38 2.77
N LEU A 288 -14.25 12.29 2.10
CA LEU A 288 -15.23 13.36 2.08
C LEU A 288 -15.86 13.62 3.46
N GLN A 289 -16.07 12.55 4.24
CA GLN A 289 -16.52 12.68 5.62
C GLN A 289 -15.49 13.39 6.48
N ALA A 290 -14.21 13.01 6.36
CA ALA A 290 -13.14 13.64 7.12
C ALA A 290 -12.98 15.14 6.76
N ARG A 291 -13.06 15.50 5.48
CA ARG A 291 -13.02 16.91 5.04
C ARG A 291 -14.17 17.77 5.58
N TYR A 292 -15.31 17.18 5.86
CA TYR A 292 -16.43 17.90 6.48
C TYR A 292 -16.12 18.37 7.90
N ILE A 293 -15.19 17.73 8.60
CA ILE A 293 -14.77 18.08 9.97
C ILE A 293 -14.39 19.57 10.07
N THR A 294 -13.59 20.07 9.12
CA THR A 294 -13.14 21.47 9.14
C THR A 294 -14.31 22.44 9.10
N LYS A 295 -15.33 22.15 8.28
CA LYS A 295 -16.54 22.95 8.20
C LYS A 295 -17.34 22.85 9.50
N TRP A 296 -17.61 21.62 9.97
CA TRP A 296 -18.41 21.35 11.16
C TRP A 296 -17.83 21.99 12.42
N LEU A 297 -16.50 21.94 12.59
CA LEU A 297 -15.85 22.56 13.74
C LEU A 297 -15.93 24.09 13.73
N ARG A 298 -15.91 24.71 12.54
CA ARG A 298 -16.01 26.18 12.39
C ARG A 298 -17.44 26.70 12.53
N GLU A 299 -18.44 25.91 12.18
CA GLU A 299 -19.85 26.25 12.41
C GLU A 299 -20.08 26.35 13.92
N ASP A 300 -20.72 27.41 14.35
CA ASP A 300 -21.05 27.73 15.75
C ASP A 300 -19.82 27.71 16.69
N ASN A 301 -18.62 27.84 16.17
CA ASN A 301 -17.35 27.80 16.91
C ASN A 301 -17.21 26.58 17.83
N ARG A 302 -17.70 25.40 17.40
CA ARG A 302 -17.70 24.16 18.21
C ARG A 302 -16.30 23.77 18.72
N TYR A 303 -15.23 24.23 18.08
CA TYR A 303 -13.86 24.00 18.53
C TYR A 303 -13.50 24.76 19.83
N GLU A 304 -14.23 25.85 20.14
CA GLU A 304 -14.00 26.64 21.37
C GLU A 304 -14.54 25.94 22.61
N ASP A 305 -15.57 25.09 22.45
CA ASP A 305 -16.17 24.31 23.56
C ASP A 305 -15.22 23.20 24.09
N GLY A 306 -14.12 22.97 23.40
CA GLY A 306 -13.02 22.14 23.88
C GLY A 306 -13.47 20.71 24.19
N LYS A 307 -13.35 20.28 25.47
CA LYS A 307 -13.68 18.91 25.90
C LYS A 307 -15.16 18.53 25.75
N ARG A 308 -16.06 19.50 25.46
CA ARG A 308 -17.48 19.26 25.22
C ARG A 308 -17.80 18.89 23.78
N THR A 309 -16.81 18.98 22.88
CA THR A 309 -16.92 18.62 21.47
C THR A 309 -16.17 17.33 21.18
N ALA A 310 -16.86 16.36 20.58
CA ALA A 310 -16.29 15.06 20.22
C ALA A 310 -16.40 14.75 18.72
N ILE A 311 -15.33 14.26 18.14
CA ILE A 311 -15.26 13.62 16.84
C ILE A 311 -15.06 12.13 17.08
N VAL A 312 -16.07 11.34 16.79
CA VAL A 312 -16.10 9.89 17.07
C VAL A 312 -15.96 9.12 15.80
N MET A 313 -15.00 8.21 15.73
CA MET A 313 -14.75 7.34 14.58
C MET A 313 -15.29 5.94 14.86
N CYS A 314 -16.22 5.46 14.03
CA CYS A 314 -16.64 4.06 14.04
C CYS A 314 -15.61 3.18 13.32
N ASP A 315 -14.83 3.77 12.38
CA ASP A 315 -13.66 3.16 11.77
C ASP A 315 -12.41 3.96 12.16
N GLU A 316 -11.57 3.39 13.01
CA GLU A 316 -10.35 4.04 13.52
C GLU A 316 -9.24 4.17 12.47
N HIS A 317 -9.32 3.43 11.34
CA HIS A 317 -8.39 3.59 10.23
C HIS A 317 -8.42 4.98 9.59
N LEU A 318 -9.51 5.74 9.81
CA LEU A 318 -9.63 7.12 9.36
C LEU A 318 -8.79 8.13 10.14
N LEU A 319 -8.18 7.76 11.24
CA LEU A 319 -7.47 8.68 12.12
C LEU A 319 -6.48 9.57 11.38
N HIS A 320 -5.68 9.00 10.48
CA HIS A 320 -4.71 9.75 9.69
C HIS A 320 -5.36 10.87 8.87
N THR A 321 -6.42 10.54 8.15
CA THR A 321 -7.17 11.51 7.34
C THR A 321 -7.85 12.57 8.22
N VAL A 322 -8.42 12.15 9.35
CA VAL A 322 -9.08 13.03 10.32
C VAL A 322 -8.10 14.08 10.86
N ILE A 323 -6.89 13.67 11.28
CA ILE A 323 -5.88 14.59 11.81
C ILE A 323 -5.53 15.68 10.78
N HIS A 324 -5.39 15.32 9.51
CA HIS A 324 -5.09 16.27 8.44
C HIS A 324 -6.26 17.20 8.06
N CYS A 325 -7.46 16.89 8.51
CA CYS A 325 -8.66 17.73 8.30
C CYS A 325 -8.98 18.63 9.50
N ILE A 326 -8.21 18.59 10.57
CA ILE A 326 -8.36 19.48 11.72
C ILE A 326 -7.84 20.88 11.34
N PRO A 327 -8.55 21.97 11.66
CA PRO A 327 -8.10 23.34 11.39
C PRO A 327 -6.76 23.67 12.11
N GLU A 328 -5.79 24.23 11.37
CA GLU A 328 -4.45 24.58 11.91
C GLU A 328 -4.47 25.54 13.10
N ASN A 329 -5.48 26.41 13.18
CA ASN A 329 -5.63 27.38 14.26
C ASN A 329 -6.14 26.77 15.55
N MET A 330 -6.52 25.50 15.57
CA MET A 330 -6.98 24.82 16.78
C MET A 330 -5.81 24.44 17.67
N ARG A 331 -5.72 25.09 18.83
CA ARG A 331 -4.57 24.97 19.74
C ARG A 331 -4.57 23.70 20.62
N LYS A 332 -5.74 23.12 20.88
CA LYS A 332 -5.88 21.99 21.80
C LYS A 332 -6.74 20.90 21.19
N LEU A 333 -6.12 19.75 20.99
CA LEU A 333 -6.72 18.53 20.46
C LEU A 333 -6.28 17.36 21.34
N ASN A 334 -7.22 16.52 21.72
CA ASN A 334 -6.92 15.26 22.37
C ASN A 334 -7.31 14.10 21.46
N VAL A 335 -6.31 13.34 21.01
CA VAL A 335 -6.51 12.14 20.19
C VAL A 335 -6.32 10.92 21.09
N THR A 336 -7.31 10.05 21.12
CA THR A 336 -7.37 8.93 22.08
C THR A 336 -7.16 7.57 21.45
N THR A 337 -7.52 7.44 20.18
CA THR A 337 -7.17 6.27 19.37
C THR A 337 -5.68 6.29 19.07
N GLY A 338 -5.02 5.14 19.22
CA GLY A 338 -3.61 5.03 18.88
C GLY A 338 -3.38 5.13 17.36
N TYR A 339 -2.26 5.72 16.96
CA TYR A 339 -1.87 5.74 15.55
C TYR A 339 -1.42 4.34 15.11
N PRO A 340 -1.95 3.75 14.04
CA PRO A 340 -1.58 2.39 13.61
C PRO A 340 -0.09 2.31 13.25
N LEU A 341 0.66 1.39 13.86
CA LEU A 341 2.08 1.20 13.57
C LEU A 341 2.30 0.84 12.10
N GLN A 342 1.38 0.12 11.49
CA GLN A 342 1.40 -0.26 10.07
C GLN A 342 1.49 0.94 9.12
N GLN A 343 0.90 2.08 9.47
CA GLN A 343 0.89 3.30 8.66
C GLN A 343 2.16 4.14 8.83
N THR A 344 3.11 3.70 9.63
CA THR A 344 4.36 4.43 9.87
C THR A 344 5.47 4.05 8.90
N PRO A 345 6.38 4.99 8.58
CA PRO A 345 7.51 4.68 7.72
C PRO A 345 8.42 3.57 8.26
N ILE A 346 8.56 3.41 9.59
CA ILE A 346 9.40 2.35 10.15
C ILE A 346 8.86 0.96 9.84
N ALA A 347 7.54 0.78 9.79
CA ALA A 347 6.92 -0.49 9.44
C ALA A 347 7.22 -0.88 7.98
N SER A 348 7.08 0.06 7.05
CA SER A 348 7.43 -0.17 5.64
C SER A 348 8.93 -0.43 5.46
N PHE A 349 9.78 0.26 6.22
CA PHE A 349 11.23 0.07 6.14
C PHE A 349 11.67 -1.33 6.61
N VAL A 350 11.15 -1.80 7.75
CA VAL A 350 11.42 -3.16 8.24
C VAL A 350 10.94 -4.22 7.25
N THR A 351 9.76 -4.02 6.66
CA THR A 351 9.25 -4.93 5.62
C THR A 351 10.18 -4.98 4.40
N GLN A 352 10.72 -3.83 3.97
CA GLN A 352 11.68 -3.77 2.86
C GLN A 352 13.02 -4.42 3.20
N LEU A 353 13.50 -4.30 4.44
CA LEU A 353 14.72 -4.99 4.89
C LEU A 353 14.55 -6.51 4.85
N ILE A 354 13.40 -7.01 5.27
CA ILE A 354 13.09 -8.45 5.19
C ILE A 354 13.01 -8.89 3.73
N ALA A 355 12.31 -8.14 2.87
CA ALA A 355 12.22 -8.43 1.45
C ALA A 355 13.60 -8.40 0.76
N LEU A 356 14.49 -7.49 1.16
CA LEU A 356 15.87 -7.45 0.69
C LEU A 356 16.59 -8.78 0.97
N GLN A 357 16.47 -9.32 2.19
CA GLN A 357 17.15 -10.55 2.60
C GLN A 357 16.52 -11.83 2.03
N THR A 358 15.22 -11.82 1.75
CA THR A 358 14.47 -12.98 1.23
C THR A 358 14.44 -12.99 -0.30
N GLU A 359 13.75 -12.05 -0.89
CA GLU A 359 13.49 -11.98 -2.33
C GLU A 359 14.61 -11.27 -3.08
N GLY A 360 15.26 -10.30 -2.39
CA GLY A 360 16.33 -9.49 -2.98
C GLY A 360 17.66 -10.21 -3.14
N TYR A 361 17.94 -11.23 -2.35
CA TYR A 361 19.21 -11.94 -2.40
C TYR A 361 19.23 -13.04 -3.46
N SER A 362 20.26 -13.02 -4.29
CA SER A 362 20.56 -14.07 -5.27
C SER A 362 21.65 -15.00 -4.73
N ALA A 363 21.30 -16.24 -4.38
CA ALA A 363 22.27 -17.24 -3.93
C ALA A 363 23.30 -17.61 -5.01
N GLN A 364 22.95 -17.46 -6.29
CA GLN A 364 23.82 -17.76 -7.41
C GLN A 364 24.92 -16.73 -7.58
N GLU A 365 24.54 -15.43 -7.50
CA GLU A 365 25.47 -14.31 -7.64
C GLU A 365 26.10 -13.90 -6.31
N LYS A 366 25.61 -14.43 -5.18
CA LYS A 366 26.00 -14.06 -3.81
C LYS A 366 25.90 -12.54 -3.57
N ALA A 367 24.83 -11.93 -4.08
CA ALA A 367 24.63 -10.50 -4.09
C ALA A 367 23.13 -10.13 -4.10
N PHE A 368 22.81 -8.89 -3.77
CA PHE A 368 21.45 -8.36 -3.75
C PHE A 368 21.08 -7.75 -5.09
N ARG A 369 19.86 -7.98 -5.55
CA ARG A 369 19.31 -7.39 -6.77
C ARG A 369 19.10 -5.89 -6.57
N LEU A 370 19.54 -5.09 -7.54
CA LEU A 370 19.48 -3.62 -7.48
C LEU A 370 18.07 -3.07 -7.17
N HIS A 371 17.02 -3.70 -7.69
CA HIS A 371 15.63 -3.29 -7.43
C HIS A 371 15.29 -3.24 -5.93
N TYR A 372 15.63 -4.28 -5.16
CA TYR A 372 15.39 -4.30 -3.70
C TYR A 372 16.32 -3.34 -2.97
N VAL A 373 17.56 -3.19 -3.43
CA VAL A 373 18.52 -2.20 -2.90
C VAL A 373 17.98 -0.79 -3.11
N ASN A 374 17.45 -0.48 -4.29
CA ASN A 374 16.84 0.82 -4.60
C ASN A 374 15.64 1.13 -3.70
N ARG A 375 14.78 0.15 -3.43
CA ARG A 375 13.64 0.33 -2.50
C ARG A 375 14.11 0.75 -1.11
N VAL A 376 15.16 0.10 -0.60
CA VAL A 376 15.75 0.43 0.70
C VAL A 376 16.43 1.79 0.67
N LEU A 377 17.27 2.09 -0.35
CA LEU A 377 18.00 3.35 -0.44
C LEU A 377 17.09 4.58 -0.66
N ARG A 378 15.98 4.43 -1.38
CA ARG A 378 14.97 5.49 -1.58
C ARG A 378 14.12 5.76 -0.35
N HIS A 379 14.10 4.83 0.61
CA HIS A 379 13.26 4.97 1.78
C HIS A 379 13.73 6.15 2.67
N PRO A 380 12.80 7.01 3.16
CA PRO A 380 13.16 8.22 3.95
C PRO A 380 14.02 7.94 5.19
N TYR A 381 13.91 6.74 5.78
CA TYR A 381 14.66 6.37 6.96
C TYR A 381 16.08 5.85 6.65
N CYS A 382 16.38 5.56 5.40
CA CYS A 382 17.72 5.12 5.00
C CYS A 382 18.79 6.18 5.29
N LYS A 383 18.45 7.48 5.22
CA LYS A 383 19.36 8.60 5.55
C LYS A 383 19.94 8.53 6.96
N TYR A 384 19.26 7.89 7.90
CA TYR A 384 19.74 7.71 9.27
C TYR A 384 20.77 6.57 9.41
N ILE A 385 20.94 5.75 8.38
CA ILE A 385 21.85 4.60 8.38
C ILE A 385 22.97 4.80 7.38
N VAL A 386 22.65 5.30 6.18
CA VAL A 386 23.59 5.54 5.09
C VAL A 386 23.63 7.04 4.82
N THR A 387 24.73 7.70 5.21
CA THR A 387 24.86 9.17 5.19
C THR A 387 24.66 9.79 3.81
N GLN A 388 25.00 9.10 2.73
CA GLN A 388 24.90 9.56 1.35
C GLN A 388 24.02 8.60 0.51
N SER A 389 22.88 8.17 1.06
CA SER A 389 22.01 7.19 0.41
C SER A 389 21.56 7.61 -0.99
N THR A 390 21.26 8.87 -1.20
CA THR A 390 20.85 9.43 -2.51
C THR A 390 21.99 9.42 -3.52
N GLU A 391 23.20 9.77 -3.10
CA GLU A 391 24.37 9.75 -3.98
C GLU A 391 24.75 8.30 -4.36
N LEU A 392 24.72 7.39 -3.40
CA LEU A 392 24.93 5.97 -3.63
C LEU A 392 23.89 5.42 -4.60
N LEU A 393 22.60 5.73 -4.40
CA LEU A 393 21.52 5.36 -5.29
C LEU A 393 21.77 5.83 -6.73
N ASN A 394 22.12 7.11 -6.89
CA ASN A 394 22.39 7.69 -8.20
C ASN A 394 23.61 7.03 -8.88
N THR A 395 24.64 6.72 -8.11
CA THR A 395 25.85 6.04 -8.62
C THR A 395 25.53 4.63 -9.10
N LEU A 396 24.84 3.83 -8.30
CA LEU A 396 24.46 2.47 -8.63
C LEU A 396 23.56 2.41 -9.88
N ASN A 397 22.59 3.32 -9.98
CA ASN A 397 21.71 3.40 -11.14
C ASN A 397 22.44 3.87 -12.40
N LYS A 398 23.39 4.83 -12.28
CA LYS A 398 24.22 5.31 -13.40
C LYS A 398 25.16 4.22 -13.91
N GLU A 399 25.77 3.46 -12.98
CA GLU A 399 26.65 2.34 -13.31
C GLU A 399 25.90 1.10 -13.76
N LYS A 400 24.56 1.06 -13.63
CA LYS A 400 23.71 -0.10 -13.91
C LYS A 400 24.23 -1.38 -13.26
N ARG A 401 24.61 -1.30 -11.98
CA ARG A 401 25.03 -2.47 -11.20
C ARG A 401 23.81 -3.25 -10.75
N PHE A 402 23.44 -4.31 -11.42
CA PHE A 402 22.27 -5.14 -11.10
C PHE A 402 22.44 -5.98 -9.82
N TYR A 403 23.64 -6.27 -9.44
CA TYR A 403 23.97 -7.11 -8.27
C TYR A 403 24.91 -6.35 -7.34
N ILE A 404 24.47 -6.15 -6.12
CA ILE A 404 25.14 -5.34 -5.11
C ILE A 404 25.62 -6.25 -3.98
N THR A 405 26.88 -6.14 -3.63
CA THR A 405 27.56 -6.90 -2.59
C THR A 405 27.86 -6.03 -1.37
N ALA A 406 28.24 -6.65 -0.26
CA ALA A 406 28.51 -5.97 1.02
C ALA A 406 29.70 -5.00 0.98
N ASP A 407 30.56 -5.10 -0.02
CA ASP A 407 31.67 -4.17 -0.25
C ASP A 407 31.21 -2.74 -0.60
N VAL A 408 30.01 -2.60 -1.16
CA VAL A 408 29.42 -1.30 -1.46
C VAL A 408 28.95 -0.60 -0.18
N ASN A 409 28.28 -1.33 0.71
CA ASN A 409 27.85 -0.85 2.02
C ASN A 409 27.53 -2.04 2.93
N SER A 410 27.86 -1.92 4.22
CA SER A 410 27.61 -2.97 5.23
C SER A 410 26.11 -3.30 5.41
N LEU A 411 25.21 -2.43 4.99
CA LEU A 411 23.76 -2.69 4.95
C LEU A 411 23.43 -3.88 4.05
N PHE A 412 24.24 -4.15 3.03
CA PHE A 412 24.08 -5.25 2.07
C PHE A 412 24.84 -6.51 2.48
N THR A 413 24.96 -6.75 3.78
CA THR A 413 25.41 -8.02 4.32
C THR A 413 24.27 -9.03 4.28
N HIS A 414 24.52 -10.21 3.74
CA HIS A 414 23.52 -11.28 3.71
C HIS A 414 23.46 -12.01 5.05
N TYR A 415 22.25 -12.21 5.54
CA TYR A 415 21.91 -13.05 6.68
C TYR A 415 21.09 -14.24 6.21
N SER A 416 21.42 -15.43 6.69
CA SER A 416 20.66 -16.62 6.34
C SER A 416 19.22 -16.51 6.86
N VAL A 417 18.28 -16.96 6.05
CA VAL A 417 16.85 -16.97 6.34
C VAL A 417 16.34 -18.31 6.86
N ASP A 418 17.26 -19.25 7.15
CA ASP A 418 16.94 -20.57 7.71
C ASP A 418 16.38 -20.42 9.12
N LYS A 419 15.59 -21.40 9.55
CA LYS A 419 15.00 -21.45 10.90
C LYS A 419 16.04 -21.27 12.01
N GLN A 420 17.25 -21.82 11.85
CA GLN A 420 18.32 -21.73 12.85
C GLN A 420 18.96 -20.35 12.94
N HIS A 421 19.08 -19.64 11.81
CA HIS A 421 19.76 -18.35 11.72
C HIS A 421 18.80 -17.15 11.73
N LEU A 422 17.48 -17.41 11.73
CA LEU A 422 16.46 -16.36 11.77
C LEU A 422 16.64 -15.39 12.96
N PRO A 423 17.03 -15.81 14.16
CA PRO A 423 17.34 -14.90 15.27
C PRO A 423 18.48 -13.92 14.98
N GLU A 424 19.44 -14.29 14.14
CA GLU A 424 20.55 -13.42 13.71
C GLU A 424 20.04 -12.32 12.78
N LEU A 425 19.18 -12.68 11.81
CA LEU A 425 18.51 -11.74 10.92
C LEU A 425 17.69 -10.72 11.73
N ILE A 426 16.89 -11.17 12.68
CA ILE A 426 16.08 -10.28 13.51
C ILE A 426 16.98 -9.39 14.37
N THR A 427 18.06 -9.92 14.91
CA THR A 427 19.05 -9.13 15.67
C THR A 427 19.67 -8.03 14.81
N TRP A 428 19.96 -8.30 13.54
CA TRP A 428 20.43 -7.31 12.59
C TRP A 428 19.38 -6.22 12.33
N ILE A 429 18.11 -6.59 12.09
CA ILE A 429 17.02 -5.61 11.92
C ILE A 429 16.87 -4.73 13.17
N ILE A 430 16.93 -5.33 14.37
CA ILE A 430 16.87 -4.59 15.63
C ILE A 430 18.03 -3.57 15.75
N LYS A 431 19.25 -3.95 15.35
CA LYS A 431 20.39 -3.03 15.33
C LYS A 431 20.15 -1.84 14.40
N ILE A 432 19.56 -2.10 13.22
CA ILE A 432 19.21 -1.04 12.26
C ILE A 432 18.14 -0.11 12.85
N VAL A 433 17.05 -0.65 13.38
CA VAL A 433 15.98 0.15 14.01
C VAL A 433 16.53 1.00 15.17
N ARG A 434 17.40 0.43 15.99
CA ARG A 434 18.09 1.15 17.06
C ARG A 434 18.98 2.28 16.52
N SER A 435 19.69 2.03 15.42
CA SER A 435 20.55 3.05 14.78
C SER A 435 19.71 4.19 14.20
N ILE A 436 18.53 3.88 13.61
CA ILE A 436 17.57 4.90 13.15
C ILE A 436 17.14 5.80 14.32
N GLY A 437 16.76 5.19 15.44
CA GLY A 437 16.37 5.94 16.65
C GLY A 437 17.49 6.80 17.22
N ALA A 438 18.71 6.26 17.29
CA ALA A 438 19.88 6.97 17.80
C ALA A 438 20.29 8.15 16.90
N ASN A 439 20.40 7.91 15.58
CA ASN A 439 20.81 8.95 14.63
C ASN A 439 19.68 9.95 14.34
N GLY A 440 18.44 9.56 14.56
CA GLY A 440 17.27 10.43 14.47
C GLY A 440 16.90 11.14 15.78
N ALA A 441 17.74 11.10 16.81
CA ALA A 441 17.46 11.70 18.14
C ALA A 441 17.23 13.22 18.10
N THR A 442 17.72 13.91 17.07
CA THR A 442 17.46 15.34 16.82
C THR A 442 16.09 15.60 16.17
N ASN A 443 15.42 14.58 15.70
CA ASN A 443 14.08 14.71 15.12
C ASN A 443 13.07 14.97 16.26
N LYS A 444 12.39 16.11 16.17
CA LYS A 444 11.39 16.55 17.16
C LYS A 444 10.00 15.94 16.91
N ASP A 445 9.84 15.13 15.87
CA ASP A 445 8.56 14.49 15.56
C ASP A 445 8.29 13.35 16.56
N PRO A 446 7.28 13.50 17.44
CA PRO A 446 6.93 12.46 18.42
C PRO A 446 6.55 11.13 17.78
N LEU A 447 5.92 11.17 16.59
CA LEU A 447 5.51 9.96 15.88
C LEU A 447 6.73 9.15 15.41
N PHE A 448 7.79 9.84 14.94
CA PHE A 448 9.04 9.19 14.58
C PHE A 448 9.67 8.46 15.77
N VAL A 449 9.78 9.14 16.92
CA VAL A 449 10.42 8.58 18.11
C VAL A 449 9.62 7.38 18.62
N GLU A 450 8.31 7.54 18.82
CA GLU A 450 7.47 6.51 19.41
C GLU A 450 7.28 5.31 18.46
N SER A 451 7.10 5.54 17.17
CA SER A 451 6.97 4.44 16.20
C SER A 451 8.25 3.60 16.12
N THR A 452 9.42 4.24 16.14
CA THR A 452 10.71 3.55 16.13
C THR A 452 10.90 2.75 17.41
N PHE A 453 10.53 3.31 18.56
CA PHE A 453 10.58 2.62 19.84
C PHE A 453 9.63 1.43 19.91
N ARG A 454 8.39 1.58 19.44
CA ARG A 454 7.40 0.48 19.38
C ARG A 454 7.86 -0.66 18.48
N MET A 455 8.40 -0.34 17.32
CA MET A 455 8.96 -1.34 16.40
C MET A 455 10.15 -2.07 17.04
N TYR A 456 11.05 -1.34 17.70
CA TYR A 456 12.17 -1.92 18.44
C TYR A 456 11.70 -2.89 19.51
N THR A 457 10.72 -2.48 20.33
CA THR A 457 10.15 -3.29 21.41
C THR A 457 9.48 -4.55 20.88
N LEU A 458 8.70 -4.42 19.80
CA LEU A 458 8.01 -5.53 19.15
C LEU A 458 8.99 -6.58 18.62
N LEU A 459 10.01 -6.14 17.86
CA LEU A 459 11.03 -7.05 17.32
C LEU A 459 11.85 -7.72 18.44
N THR A 460 12.19 -6.98 19.49
CA THR A 460 12.91 -7.52 20.65
C THR A 460 12.08 -8.58 21.36
N ARG A 461 10.79 -8.35 21.54
CA ARG A 461 9.86 -9.31 22.13
C ARG A 461 9.78 -10.62 21.31
N VAL A 462 9.67 -10.52 19.98
CA VAL A 462 9.67 -11.69 19.11
C VAL A 462 11.01 -12.45 19.19
N LEU A 463 12.12 -11.71 19.22
CA LEU A 463 13.45 -12.31 19.36
C LEU A 463 13.62 -13.06 20.70
N GLU A 464 13.09 -12.50 21.80
CA GLU A 464 13.11 -13.15 23.12
C GLU A 464 12.31 -14.46 23.12
N LEU A 465 11.13 -14.48 22.52
CA LEU A 465 10.31 -15.70 22.37
C LEU A 465 11.02 -16.77 21.53
N MET A 466 11.78 -16.37 20.52
CA MET A 466 12.60 -17.30 19.75
C MET A 466 13.78 -17.85 20.56
N LYS A 467 14.45 -16.99 21.34
CA LYS A 467 15.59 -17.40 22.16
C LYS A 467 15.18 -18.28 23.35
N SER A 468 14.00 -18.07 23.91
CA SER A 468 13.46 -18.93 24.98
C SER A 468 13.01 -20.31 24.45
N GLY A 469 12.88 -20.47 23.13
CA GLY A 469 12.36 -21.68 22.53
C GLY A 469 10.83 -21.76 22.47
N ASP A 470 10.12 -20.70 22.93
CA ASP A 470 8.66 -20.62 22.86
C ASP A 470 8.16 -20.45 21.43
N LEU A 471 8.95 -19.80 20.56
CA LEU A 471 8.63 -19.55 19.17
C LEU A 471 9.71 -20.15 18.24
N TYR A 472 9.39 -21.24 17.56
CA TYR A 472 10.25 -21.84 16.55
C TYR A 472 9.56 -21.78 15.20
N THR A 473 10.05 -20.94 14.28
CA THR A 473 9.37 -20.62 13.03
C THR A 473 10.35 -20.43 11.87
N ASP A 474 9.84 -20.53 10.64
CA ASP A 474 10.58 -20.15 9.43
C ASP A 474 10.31 -18.70 9.02
N ILE A 475 10.98 -18.23 7.98
CA ILE A 475 10.90 -16.85 7.50
C ILE A 475 9.50 -16.48 6.98
N ILE A 476 8.77 -17.42 6.39
CA ILE A 476 7.43 -17.18 5.82
C ILE A 476 6.44 -16.92 6.96
N ILE A 477 6.47 -17.79 7.96
CA ILE A 477 5.66 -17.71 9.16
C ILE A 477 6.01 -16.44 9.94
N PHE A 478 7.30 -16.17 10.11
CA PHE A 478 7.78 -14.95 10.76
C PHE A 478 7.25 -13.69 10.09
N ARG A 479 7.30 -13.61 8.76
CA ARG A 479 6.76 -12.45 8.01
C ARG A 479 5.27 -12.24 8.26
N ARG A 480 4.47 -13.30 8.24
CA ARG A 480 3.02 -13.25 8.50
C ARG A 480 2.75 -12.80 9.93
N LEU A 481 3.39 -13.44 10.90
CA LEU A 481 3.27 -13.08 12.31
C LEU A 481 3.68 -11.62 12.55
N LEU A 482 4.80 -11.19 12.00
CA LEU A 482 5.26 -9.80 12.13
C LEU A 482 4.27 -8.81 11.49
N SER A 483 3.73 -9.14 10.31
CA SER A 483 2.72 -8.31 9.65
C SER A 483 1.45 -8.16 10.51
N GLU A 484 1.00 -9.24 11.12
CA GLU A 484 -0.16 -9.23 12.02
C GLU A 484 0.11 -8.43 13.30
N LEU A 485 1.29 -8.61 13.90
CA LEU A 485 1.71 -7.84 15.06
C LEU A 485 1.83 -6.34 14.76
N ILE A 486 2.34 -5.98 13.60
CA ILE A 486 2.43 -4.58 13.17
C ILE A 486 1.02 -4.01 12.96
N SER A 487 0.10 -4.77 12.35
CA SER A 487 -1.27 -4.32 12.09
C SER A 487 -2.09 -4.15 13.36
N SER A 488 -1.87 -5.00 14.36
CA SER A 488 -2.56 -4.95 15.66
C SER A 488 -1.94 -3.97 16.66
N THR A 489 -0.73 -3.46 16.38
CA THR A 489 -0.03 -2.53 17.28
C THR A 489 -0.40 -1.09 16.96
N SER A 490 -0.79 -0.33 17.99
CA SER A 490 -1.04 1.11 17.90
C SER A 490 -0.05 1.90 18.76
N ILE A 491 0.23 3.12 18.32
CA ILE A 491 1.09 4.10 18.98
C ILE A 491 0.21 5.07 19.76
N PRO A 492 0.27 5.11 21.08
CA PRO A 492 -0.57 6.03 21.86
C PRO A 492 -0.10 7.47 21.67
N PHE A 493 -1.03 8.38 21.54
CA PHE A 493 -0.73 9.81 21.62
C PHE A 493 -0.58 10.23 23.08
N HIS A 494 0.51 10.92 23.38
CA HIS A 494 0.74 11.52 24.69
C HIS A 494 0.22 12.95 24.69
N GLY A 495 -0.85 13.22 25.40
CA GLY A 495 -1.46 14.55 25.53
C GLY A 495 -2.17 14.70 26.87
N GLU A 496 -2.67 15.91 27.16
CA GLU A 496 -3.53 16.16 28.32
C GLU A 496 -4.92 15.58 28.04
N PRO A 497 -5.33 14.48 28.69
CA PRO A 497 -6.50 13.70 28.28
C PRO A 497 -7.86 14.42 28.38
N ALA A 498 -7.92 15.53 29.12
CA ALA A 498 -9.16 16.25 29.39
C ALA A 498 -9.17 17.67 28.81
N SER A 499 -8.35 17.96 27.81
CA SER A 499 -8.27 19.30 27.22
C SER A 499 -8.48 19.29 25.70
N GLY A 500 -9.17 20.30 25.20
CA GLY A 500 -9.43 20.49 23.75
C GLY A 500 -10.51 19.55 23.19
N VAL A 501 -10.70 19.63 21.87
CA VAL A 501 -11.64 18.76 21.15
C VAL A 501 -11.18 17.32 21.24
N GLN A 502 -12.13 16.41 21.46
CA GLN A 502 -11.86 14.99 21.67
C GLN A 502 -12.02 14.23 20.36
N VAL A 503 -10.95 13.61 19.84
CA VAL A 503 -10.97 12.69 18.69
C VAL A 503 -10.80 11.27 19.23
N MET A 504 -11.80 10.41 19.03
CA MET A 504 -11.85 9.12 19.72
C MET A 504 -12.61 8.05 18.94
N GLY A 505 -12.35 6.79 19.24
CA GLY A 505 -13.20 5.68 18.81
C GLY A 505 -14.48 5.58 19.68
N ILE A 506 -15.43 4.78 19.23
CA ILE A 506 -16.71 4.61 19.92
C ILE A 506 -16.55 4.03 21.35
N LEU A 507 -15.59 3.14 21.57
CA LEU A 507 -15.39 2.50 22.87
C LEU A 507 -14.77 3.44 23.90
N GLU A 508 -14.09 4.50 23.48
CA GLU A 508 -13.50 5.51 24.33
C GLU A 508 -14.51 6.56 24.82
N THR A 509 -15.69 6.64 24.20
CA THR A 509 -16.75 7.60 24.60
C THR A 509 -17.49 7.20 25.88
N ARG A 510 -17.32 5.98 26.35
CA ARG A 510 -18.02 5.44 27.51
C ARG A 510 -17.87 6.29 28.76
N ASN A 511 -19.00 6.61 29.41
CA ASN A 511 -19.09 7.43 30.59
C ASN A 511 -18.69 8.90 30.39
N LEU A 512 -18.61 9.36 29.15
CA LEU A 512 -18.31 10.75 28.83
C LEU A 512 -19.52 11.43 28.19
N ASP A 513 -19.73 12.69 28.58
CA ASP A 513 -20.82 13.51 28.07
C ASP A 513 -20.28 14.63 27.19
N PHE A 514 -20.89 14.83 26.03
CA PHE A 514 -20.54 15.85 25.06
C PHE A 514 -21.78 16.67 24.69
N ASP A 515 -21.58 17.94 24.32
CA ASP A 515 -22.66 18.78 23.80
C ASP A 515 -22.76 18.69 22.29
N HIS A 516 -21.59 18.61 21.62
CA HIS A 516 -21.44 18.51 20.17
C HIS A 516 -20.78 17.19 19.81
N VAL A 517 -21.44 16.39 18.98
CA VAL A 517 -20.97 15.06 18.59
C VAL A 517 -21.00 14.93 17.08
N LEU A 518 -19.84 14.64 16.50
CA LEU A 518 -19.69 14.25 15.10
C LEU A 518 -19.26 12.80 15.02
N VAL A 519 -20.07 11.94 14.42
CA VAL A 519 -19.77 10.52 14.26
C VAL A 519 -19.45 10.22 12.80
N LEU A 520 -18.28 9.64 12.54
CA LEU A 520 -17.79 9.30 11.21
C LEU A 520 -17.91 7.80 10.96
N SER A 521 -18.18 7.44 9.71
CA SER A 521 -18.30 6.04 9.24
C SER A 521 -19.33 5.22 10.02
N CYS A 522 -20.47 5.84 10.36
CA CYS A 522 -21.57 5.19 11.06
C CYS A 522 -22.35 4.25 10.13
N ASN A 523 -21.64 3.29 9.56
CA ASN A 523 -22.19 2.28 8.65
C ASN A 523 -22.50 0.98 9.37
N GLU A 524 -23.39 0.18 8.78
CA GLU A 524 -23.56 -1.21 9.20
C GLU A 524 -22.24 -1.99 9.08
N GLY A 525 -21.91 -2.80 10.07
CA GLY A 525 -20.61 -3.50 10.19
C GLY A 525 -19.51 -2.69 10.91
N ASN A 526 -19.60 -1.34 10.94
CA ASN A 526 -18.76 -0.50 11.79
C ASN A 526 -19.45 -0.15 13.11
N MET A 527 -20.78 0.01 13.05
CA MET A 527 -21.64 0.30 14.19
C MET A 527 -22.98 -0.46 14.04
N PRO A 528 -23.13 -1.65 14.64
CA PRO A 528 -22.18 -2.36 15.51
C PRO A 528 -21.01 -3.00 14.78
N LYS A 529 -19.86 -3.12 15.45
CA LYS A 529 -18.66 -3.79 14.95
C LYS A 529 -18.60 -5.23 15.50
N GLY A 530 -18.07 -6.17 14.71
CA GLY A 530 -17.80 -7.53 15.18
C GLY A 530 -19.05 -8.38 15.42
N VAL A 531 -20.15 -8.06 14.76
CA VAL A 531 -21.39 -8.86 14.82
C VAL A 531 -21.21 -10.21 14.10
N ASP A 532 -20.28 -10.25 13.12
CA ASP A 532 -19.96 -11.44 12.34
C ASP A 532 -18.71 -12.19 12.85
N ASP A 533 -18.23 -11.89 14.06
CA ASP A 533 -17.05 -12.52 14.63
C ASP A 533 -17.22 -14.04 14.75
N ALA A 534 -16.21 -14.77 14.26
CA ALA A 534 -16.12 -16.20 14.35
C ALA A 534 -16.04 -16.71 15.79
N SER A 535 -16.58 -17.87 16.02
CA SER A 535 -16.39 -18.65 17.24
C SER A 535 -16.43 -20.14 16.90
N PHE A 536 -15.63 -20.94 17.61
CA PHE A 536 -15.75 -22.40 17.50
C PHE A 536 -16.99 -22.94 18.23
N ILE A 537 -17.61 -22.13 19.10
CA ILE A 537 -18.77 -22.53 19.86
C ILE A 537 -20.04 -22.01 19.18
N PRO A 538 -20.94 -22.88 18.67
CA PRO A 538 -22.17 -22.48 18.00
C PRO A 538 -23.05 -21.56 18.86
N HIS A 539 -23.80 -20.67 18.19
CA HIS A 539 -24.63 -19.66 18.83
C HIS A 539 -25.62 -20.27 19.86
N LEU A 540 -26.25 -21.37 19.54
CA LEU A 540 -27.21 -22.04 20.45
C LEU A 540 -26.53 -22.55 21.71
N ILE A 541 -25.33 -23.09 21.60
CA ILE A 541 -24.56 -23.55 22.75
C ILE A 541 -24.09 -22.36 23.58
N ARG A 542 -23.58 -21.31 22.94
CA ARG A 542 -23.22 -20.06 23.62
C ARG A 542 -24.38 -19.56 24.47
N LYS A 543 -25.58 -19.53 23.90
CA LYS A 543 -26.80 -19.11 24.60
C LYS A 543 -27.18 -20.04 25.76
N ALA A 544 -27.11 -21.33 25.55
CA ALA A 544 -27.45 -22.34 26.59
C ALA A 544 -26.50 -22.27 27.81
N TYR A 545 -25.22 -22.01 27.57
CA TYR A 545 -24.20 -21.92 28.63
C TYR A 545 -23.94 -20.48 29.12
N GLY A 546 -24.73 -19.51 28.67
CA GLY A 546 -24.59 -18.12 29.11
C GLY A 546 -23.34 -17.41 28.64
N LEU A 547 -22.70 -17.89 27.56
CA LEU A 547 -21.56 -17.23 26.91
C LEU A 547 -22.00 -15.98 26.14
N THR A 548 -21.06 -15.15 25.78
CA THR A 548 -21.32 -13.94 25.03
C THR A 548 -21.86 -14.29 23.63
N THR A 549 -23.04 -13.81 23.27
CA THR A 549 -23.70 -14.02 21.97
C THR A 549 -23.66 -12.76 21.11
N ILE A 550 -24.01 -12.89 19.82
CA ILE A 550 -24.19 -11.76 18.91
C ILE A 550 -25.21 -10.76 19.49
N ASP A 551 -26.32 -11.25 20.06
CA ASP A 551 -27.33 -10.39 20.67
C ASP A 551 -26.77 -9.54 21.82
N ASN A 552 -25.83 -10.10 22.59
CA ASN A 552 -25.14 -9.38 23.65
C ASN A 552 -24.27 -8.26 23.08
N LYS A 553 -23.53 -8.54 21.99
CA LYS A 553 -22.69 -7.54 21.30
C LYS A 553 -23.55 -6.41 20.74
N VAL A 554 -24.65 -6.75 20.05
CA VAL A 554 -25.60 -5.74 19.53
C VAL A 554 -26.15 -4.88 20.63
N SER A 555 -26.57 -5.46 21.77
CA SER A 555 -27.07 -4.70 22.92
C SER A 555 -26.00 -3.76 23.52
N ILE A 556 -24.74 -4.18 23.57
CA ILE A 556 -23.62 -3.35 24.04
C ILE A 556 -23.44 -2.14 23.12
N TYR A 557 -23.38 -2.35 21.80
CA TYR A 557 -23.20 -1.25 20.85
C TYR A 557 -24.44 -0.34 20.78
N SER A 558 -25.65 -0.89 20.93
CA SER A 558 -26.89 -0.11 21.06
C SER A 558 -26.82 0.81 22.27
N TYR A 559 -26.34 0.31 23.41
CA TYR A 559 -26.13 1.12 24.59
C TYR A 559 -25.11 2.25 24.35
N TYR A 560 -23.94 1.96 23.78
CA TYR A 560 -22.93 2.97 23.50
C TYR A 560 -23.42 4.05 22.52
N PHE A 561 -24.20 3.66 21.52
CA PHE A 561 -24.82 4.59 20.59
C PHE A 561 -25.76 5.56 21.32
N HIS A 562 -26.66 5.05 22.15
CA HIS A 562 -27.61 5.86 22.90
C HIS A 562 -26.95 6.68 24.01
N GLU A 563 -25.96 6.10 24.72
CA GLU A 563 -25.19 6.80 25.74
C GLU A 563 -24.47 8.02 25.16
N LEU A 564 -23.84 7.87 23.99
CA LEU A 564 -23.14 8.96 23.31
C LEU A 564 -24.05 10.15 23.00
N ILE A 565 -25.28 9.89 22.59
CA ILE A 565 -26.22 10.93 22.15
C ILE A 565 -27.17 11.41 23.23
N GLN A 566 -27.30 10.69 24.35
CA GLN A 566 -28.35 10.97 25.33
C GLN A 566 -28.30 12.41 25.92
N ARG A 567 -27.09 12.97 26.10
CA ARG A 567 -26.91 14.32 26.66
C ARG A 567 -26.39 15.34 25.66
N ALA A 568 -26.07 14.94 24.46
CA ALA A 568 -25.65 15.83 23.39
C ALA A 568 -26.85 16.64 22.87
N GLN A 569 -26.59 17.88 22.46
CA GLN A 569 -27.60 18.79 21.92
C GLN A 569 -27.55 18.82 20.37
N ASP A 570 -26.34 18.78 19.83
CA ASP A 570 -26.02 18.84 18.40
C ASP A 570 -25.27 17.55 18.01
N ILE A 571 -25.87 16.77 17.13
CA ILE A 571 -25.42 15.44 16.78
C ILE A 571 -25.42 15.30 15.25
N THR A 572 -24.26 15.00 14.70
CA THR A 572 -24.12 14.79 13.26
C THR A 572 -23.53 13.40 13.01
N PHE A 573 -24.27 12.56 12.29
CA PHE A 573 -23.82 11.24 11.84
C PHE A 573 -23.47 11.29 10.37
N LEU A 574 -22.25 10.86 10.02
CA LEU A 574 -21.84 10.63 8.65
C LEU A 574 -21.70 9.15 8.36
N TYR A 575 -22.15 8.75 7.18
CA TYR A 575 -22.03 7.39 6.71
C TYR A 575 -21.65 7.35 5.22
N ASN A 576 -20.96 6.30 4.81
CA ASN A 576 -20.63 6.07 3.41
C ASN A 576 -21.84 5.49 2.69
N SER A 577 -22.24 6.10 1.57
CA SER A 577 -23.38 5.66 0.76
C SER A 577 -22.96 4.95 -0.53
N SER A 578 -21.66 4.81 -0.81
CA SER A 578 -21.18 4.09 -1.98
C SER A 578 -21.00 2.60 -1.70
N THR A 579 -21.29 1.77 -2.71
CA THR A 579 -21.02 0.34 -2.67
C THR A 579 -19.65 0.09 -3.29
N GLN A 580 -18.68 -0.40 -2.51
CA GLN A 580 -17.38 -0.85 -3.02
C GLN A 580 -17.13 -2.29 -2.57
N GLY A 581 -17.01 -3.19 -3.55
CA GLY A 581 -16.79 -4.62 -3.27
C GLY A 581 -17.94 -5.28 -2.50
N SER A 582 -17.63 -5.99 -1.42
CA SER A 582 -18.62 -6.67 -0.56
C SER A 582 -19.26 -5.75 0.50
N LYS A 583 -18.77 -4.52 0.66
CA LYS A 583 -19.33 -3.56 1.64
C LYS A 583 -20.53 -2.85 1.03
N THR A 584 -21.69 -3.03 1.63
CA THR A 584 -22.92 -2.28 1.31
C THR A 584 -22.80 -0.88 1.93
N GLY A 585 -23.12 0.16 1.14
CA GLY A 585 -23.13 1.54 1.63
C GLY A 585 -24.35 1.86 2.52
N GLU A 586 -24.64 1.01 3.49
CA GLU A 586 -25.81 1.12 4.36
C GLU A 586 -25.46 1.86 5.66
N MET A 587 -26.38 2.72 6.09
CA MET A 587 -26.27 3.37 7.39
C MET A 587 -26.45 2.33 8.51
N SER A 588 -25.88 2.60 9.68
CA SER A 588 -26.04 1.76 10.87
C SER A 588 -27.51 1.49 11.19
N ARG A 589 -27.82 0.24 11.60
CA ARG A 589 -29.16 -0.14 12.10
C ARG A 589 -29.64 0.76 13.23
N PHE A 590 -28.77 1.29 14.06
CA PHE A 590 -29.15 2.21 15.14
C PHE A 590 -29.57 3.58 14.63
N MET A 591 -29.02 4.06 13.52
CA MET A 591 -29.53 5.25 12.83
C MET A 591 -30.92 4.99 12.25
N LEU A 592 -31.15 3.82 11.65
CA LEU A 592 -32.48 3.42 11.14
C LEU A 592 -33.49 3.30 12.29
N GLN A 593 -33.10 2.69 13.40
CA GLN A 593 -33.94 2.62 14.60
C GLN A 593 -34.30 4.01 15.10
N LEU A 594 -33.35 4.91 15.19
CA LEU A 594 -33.60 6.30 15.60
C LEU A 594 -34.57 7.01 14.66
N MET A 595 -34.46 6.77 13.33
CA MET A 595 -35.40 7.34 12.36
C MET A 595 -36.85 6.86 12.54
N THR A 596 -37.04 5.66 13.07
CA THR A 596 -38.40 5.09 13.25
C THR A 596 -38.97 5.35 14.62
N GLU A 597 -38.15 5.45 15.64
CA GLU A 597 -38.56 5.58 17.04
C GLU A 597 -38.50 7.02 17.58
N TRP A 598 -37.69 7.88 16.94
CA TRP A 598 -37.49 9.27 17.39
C TRP A 598 -38.67 10.19 17.01
N ASN A 599 -39.13 10.94 17.96
CA ASN A 599 -40.35 11.79 17.77
C ASN A 599 -40.06 13.22 17.27
N HIS A 600 -38.76 13.56 17.13
CA HIS A 600 -38.35 14.90 16.68
C HIS A 600 -37.75 14.82 15.25
N PRO A 601 -37.69 15.97 14.54
CA PRO A 601 -37.13 15.99 13.19
C PRO A 601 -35.67 15.55 13.14
N ILE A 602 -35.34 14.76 12.10
CA ILE A 602 -33.95 14.38 11.74
C ILE A 602 -33.66 14.97 10.37
N HIS A 603 -32.63 15.81 10.28
CA HIS A 603 -32.21 16.41 9.02
C HIS A 603 -31.40 15.43 8.20
N ARG A 604 -31.77 15.24 6.92
CA ARG A 604 -31.05 14.33 6.01
C ARG A 604 -30.36 15.14 4.94
N LEU A 605 -29.04 15.09 4.93
CA LEU A 605 -28.19 15.84 4.02
C LEU A 605 -27.31 14.89 3.19
N LYS A 606 -26.79 15.38 2.08
CA LYS A 606 -25.85 14.66 1.23
C LYS A 606 -24.65 15.53 0.95
N LEU A 607 -23.46 15.04 1.28
CA LEU A 607 -22.20 15.64 0.86
C LEU A 607 -21.91 15.26 -0.59
N GLN A 608 -21.72 16.26 -1.40
CA GLN A 608 -21.23 16.09 -2.77
C GLN A 608 -19.85 16.75 -2.85
N ALA A 609 -18.89 16.05 -3.42
CA ALA A 609 -17.65 16.70 -3.83
C ALA A 609 -18.05 17.83 -4.81
N GLY A 610 -17.62 19.04 -4.52
CA GLY A 610 -17.90 20.18 -5.37
C GLY A 610 -17.55 19.84 -6.81
N GLN A 611 -18.49 20.11 -7.74
CA GLN A 611 -18.29 19.79 -9.17
C GLN A 611 -17.32 20.75 -9.87
N ASN A 612 -16.74 21.71 -9.19
CA ASN A 612 -15.64 22.47 -9.73
C ASN A 612 -14.35 21.62 -9.71
N THR A 613 -14.29 20.65 -10.60
CA THR A 613 -13.05 20.51 -11.33
C THR A 613 -12.83 21.86 -12.02
N MET A 614 -12.08 22.77 -11.40
CA MET A 614 -11.36 23.74 -12.20
C MET A 614 -10.63 22.84 -13.22
N GLN A 615 -11.08 22.89 -14.49
CA GLN A 615 -10.22 22.46 -15.56
C GLN A 615 -9.02 23.39 -15.42
N ILE A 616 -7.93 22.86 -14.89
CA ILE A 616 -6.65 23.55 -14.91
C ILE A 616 -6.37 23.64 -16.40
N GLU A 617 -6.62 24.82 -16.98
CA GLU A 617 -6.18 25.09 -18.34
C GLU A 617 -4.67 24.93 -18.32
N ALA A 618 -4.14 24.09 -19.19
CA ALA A 618 -2.71 23.86 -19.25
C ALA A 618 -2.02 25.20 -19.54
N GLU A 619 -1.04 25.55 -18.72
CA GLU A 619 -0.30 26.80 -18.86
C GLU A 619 0.35 26.90 -20.24
N ILE A 620 0.21 28.08 -20.87
CA ILE A 620 0.90 28.44 -22.10
C ILE A 620 2.19 29.13 -21.71
N ILE A 621 3.32 28.58 -22.11
CA ILE A 621 4.64 29.10 -21.77
C ILE A 621 5.11 30.07 -22.84
N GLN A 622 5.27 31.34 -22.48
CA GLN A 622 5.81 32.39 -23.37
C GLN A 622 7.32 32.22 -23.53
N LYS A 623 7.83 32.51 -24.72
CA LYS A 623 9.24 32.43 -25.03
C LYS A 623 9.98 33.71 -24.64
N GLU A 624 10.10 33.93 -23.35
CA GLU A 624 10.89 35.03 -22.79
C GLU A 624 12.39 34.84 -23.08
N GLN A 625 13.21 35.90 -22.84
CA GLN A 625 14.67 35.86 -23.10
C GLN A 625 15.37 34.66 -22.45
N GLY A 626 14.96 34.27 -21.23
CA GLY A 626 15.54 33.11 -20.55
C GLY A 626 15.26 31.80 -21.26
N VAL A 627 14.06 31.63 -21.83
CA VAL A 627 13.64 30.46 -22.60
C VAL A 627 14.38 30.41 -23.93
N LEU A 628 14.48 31.56 -24.65
CA LEU A 628 15.19 31.65 -25.92
C LEU A 628 16.66 31.31 -25.76
N LYS A 629 17.31 31.77 -24.68
CA LYS A 629 18.70 31.44 -24.36
C LYS A 629 18.89 29.91 -24.20
N LYS A 630 17.97 29.22 -23.52
CA LYS A 630 18.03 27.77 -23.38
C LYS A 630 17.78 27.02 -24.69
N ILE A 631 16.95 27.56 -25.58
CA ILE A 631 16.79 27.01 -26.95
C ILE A 631 18.12 27.10 -27.69
N ASP A 632 18.87 28.21 -27.54
CA ASP A 632 20.19 28.41 -28.14
C ASP A 632 21.26 27.44 -27.63
N GLU A 633 21.09 26.92 -26.43
CA GLU A 633 21.99 25.91 -25.84
C GLU A 633 21.80 24.50 -26.45
N ILE A 634 20.72 24.28 -27.22
CA ILE A 634 20.48 23.00 -27.92
C ILE A 634 21.46 22.87 -29.07
N LYS A 635 22.46 22.02 -28.91
CA LYS A 635 23.53 21.85 -29.92
C LYS A 635 23.02 21.24 -31.22
N ARG A 636 22.05 20.32 -31.18
CA ARG A 636 21.53 19.61 -32.34
C ARG A 636 20.07 19.23 -32.15
N PHE A 637 19.26 19.49 -33.15
CA PHE A 637 17.87 19.02 -33.21
C PHE A 637 17.81 17.62 -33.83
N SER A 638 17.52 16.63 -33.01
CA SER A 638 17.25 15.27 -33.51
C SER A 638 15.85 15.17 -34.09
N PRO A 639 15.57 14.19 -35.00
CA PRO A 639 14.21 13.90 -35.47
C PRO A 639 13.23 13.70 -34.33
N THR A 640 13.66 13.04 -33.23
CA THR A 640 12.84 12.84 -32.05
C THR A 640 12.46 14.17 -31.36
N ALA A 641 13.38 15.14 -31.29
CA ALA A 641 13.10 16.44 -30.71
C ALA A 641 12.10 17.22 -31.56
N ILE A 642 12.29 17.23 -32.89
CA ILE A 642 11.37 17.89 -33.83
C ILE A 642 9.98 17.25 -33.79
N ASN A 643 9.90 15.92 -33.78
CA ASN A 643 8.65 15.17 -33.66
C ASN A 643 7.96 15.43 -32.31
N THR A 644 8.71 15.58 -31.21
CA THR A 644 8.17 15.95 -29.90
C THR A 644 7.52 17.34 -29.96
N TYR A 645 8.19 18.30 -30.61
CA TYR A 645 7.63 19.63 -30.81
C TYR A 645 6.34 19.63 -31.62
N MET A 646 6.33 18.92 -32.76
CA MET A 646 5.14 18.76 -33.61
C MET A 646 3.99 18.04 -32.89
N ARG A 647 4.29 17.08 -32.04
CA ARG A 647 3.31 16.32 -31.27
C ARG A 647 2.67 17.17 -30.17
N CYS A 648 3.48 17.88 -29.40
CA CYS A 648 3.05 18.79 -28.34
C CYS A 648 4.18 19.76 -28.00
N GLN A 649 3.98 21.06 -28.24
CA GLN A 649 4.97 22.10 -27.98
C GLN A 649 5.33 22.19 -26.50
N LEU A 650 4.33 22.03 -25.61
CA LEU A 650 4.55 22.06 -24.16
C LEU A 650 5.37 20.83 -23.68
N MET A 651 5.14 19.65 -24.27
CA MET A 651 5.96 18.45 -23.99
C MET A 651 7.43 18.69 -24.40
N PHE A 652 7.65 19.35 -25.55
CA PHE A 652 8.99 19.73 -25.99
C PHE A 652 9.65 20.68 -24.99
N TYR A 653 8.92 21.68 -24.49
CA TYR A 653 9.40 22.59 -23.46
C TYR A 653 9.84 21.84 -22.21
N PHE A 654 8.98 21.00 -21.63
CA PHE A 654 9.33 20.28 -20.40
C PHE A 654 10.55 19.37 -20.58
N LYS A 655 10.62 18.68 -21.70
CA LYS A 655 11.68 17.70 -21.95
C LYS A 655 13.04 18.35 -22.29
N TYR A 656 13.05 19.29 -23.24
CA TYR A 656 14.28 19.81 -23.83
C TYR A 656 14.72 21.17 -23.31
N ILE A 657 13.79 21.99 -22.82
CA ILE A 657 14.07 23.34 -22.32
C ILE A 657 14.13 23.38 -20.81
N ALA A 658 13.10 22.86 -20.15
CA ALA A 658 13.06 22.77 -18.69
C ALA A 658 13.92 21.61 -18.15
N GLY A 659 14.25 20.61 -18.97
CA GLY A 659 15.08 19.48 -18.60
C GLY A 659 14.45 18.57 -17.53
N ILE A 660 13.11 18.50 -17.48
CA ILE A 660 12.41 17.68 -16.52
C ILE A 660 12.57 16.20 -16.93
N ALA A 661 13.23 15.44 -16.09
CA ALA A 661 13.42 14.00 -16.31
C ALA A 661 12.08 13.27 -16.24
N GLU A 662 11.85 12.36 -17.17
CA GLU A 662 10.73 11.42 -17.08
C GLU A 662 10.96 10.51 -15.86
N LEU A 663 9.94 10.39 -15.00
CA LEU A 663 9.95 9.38 -13.94
C LEU A 663 9.83 8.02 -14.60
N ASN A 664 10.95 7.38 -14.80
CA ASN A 664 10.97 5.98 -15.21
C ASN A 664 10.72 5.15 -13.94
N ASP A 665 9.48 4.73 -13.71
CA ASP A 665 9.19 3.56 -12.90
C ASP A 665 9.69 2.31 -13.66
N ILE A 666 11.00 2.18 -13.74
CA ILE A 666 11.60 0.97 -14.29
C ILE A 666 11.52 -0.05 -13.16
N ASP A 667 10.59 -0.97 -13.27
CA ASP A 667 10.79 -2.30 -12.71
C ASP A 667 12.03 -2.86 -13.41
N GLU A 668 13.16 -2.79 -12.75
CA GLU A 668 14.51 -2.99 -13.30
C GLU A 668 14.74 -4.45 -13.75
N ASP A 669 13.82 -5.34 -13.43
CA ASP A 669 13.80 -6.73 -13.90
C ASP A 669 13.10 -6.88 -15.26
N ASP A 670 12.40 -5.83 -15.75
CA ASP A 670 11.65 -5.88 -16.99
C ASP A 670 12.41 -5.18 -18.15
N ILE A 671 12.40 -5.79 -19.32
CA ILE A 671 12.95 -5.20 -20.52
C ILE A 671 11.83 -4.40 -21.19
N ASP A 672 11.86 -3.09 -21.00
CA ASP A 672 10.92 -2.19 -21.67
C ASP A 672 11.13 -2.19 -23.19
N GLY A 673 10.16 -1.64 -23.92
CA GLY A 673 10.23 -1.61 -25.40
C GLY A 673 11.43 -0.83 -25.93
N ARG A 674 11.96 0.16 -25.19
CA ARG A 674 13.13 0.95 -25.56
C ARG A 674 14.41 0.13 -25.39
N LEU A 675 14.58 -0.51 -24.24
CA LEU A 675 15.74 -1.36 -23.96
C LEU A 675 15.76 -2.57 -24.87
N PHE A 676 14.60 -3.18 -25.16
CA PHE A 676 14.47 -4.25 -26.16
C PHE A 676 14.94 -3.78 -27.55
N GLY A 677 14.55 -2.57 -27.96
CA GLY A 677 15.01 -1.96 -29.19
C GLY A 677 16.53 -1.83 -29.24
N ASN A 678 17.15 -1.27 -28.19
CA ASN A 678 18.60 -1.12 -28.11
C ASN A 678 19.34 -2.47 -28.17
N ILE A 679 18.85 -3.49 -27.46
CA ILE A 679 19.41 -4.86 -27.52
C ILE A 679 19.32 -5.42 -28.93
N PHE A 680 18.19 -5.23 -29.63
CA PHE A 680 18.03 -5.67 -30.99
C PHE A 680 18.99 -4.95 -31.94
N HIS A 681 19.09 -3.61 -31.88
CA HIS A 681 20.00 -2.80 -32.72
C HIS A 681 21.45 -3.24 -32.51
N ARG A 682 21.86 -3.38 -31.22
CA ARG A 682 23.21 -3.84 -30.90
C ARG A 682 23.49 -5.26 -31.43
N SER A 683 22.49 -6.15 -31.28
CA SER A 683 22.61 -7.52 -31.82
C SER A 683 22.71 -7.53 -33.32
N ALA A 684 21.95 -6.71 -34.04
CA ALA A 684 22.00 -6.58 -35.49
C ALA A 684 23.34 -6.03 -35.97
N GLN A 685 23.85 -4.98 -35.31
CA GLN A 685 25.18 -4.43 -35.57
C GLN A 685 26.28 -5.50 -35.47
N LEU A 686 26.32 -6.17 -34.27
CA LEU A 686 27.34 -7.21 -34.03
C LEU A 686 27.21 -8.41 -35.00
N MET A 687 26.00 -8.74 -35.40
CA MET A 687 25.74 -9.80 -36.36
C MET A 687 26.43 -9.51 -37.72
N TYR A 688 26.27 -8.32 -38.26
CA TYR A 688 26.93 -7.95 -39.53
C TYR A 688 28.43 -7.78 -39.35
N GLU A 689 28.90 -7.14 -38.29
CA GLU A 689 30.34 -6.93 -38.02
C GLU A 689 31.11 -8.22 -37.78
N LYS A 690 30.54 -9.17 -37.07
CA LYS A 690 31.24 -10.37 -36.56
C LYS A 690 30.93 -11.66 -37.32
N LEU A 691 29.71 -11.79 -37.89
CA LEU A 691 29.26 -13.03 -38.50
C LEU A 691 29.25 -12.93 -40.05
N LEU A 692 29.07 -11.73 -40.59
CA LEU A 692 29.03 -11.45 -42.02
C LEU A 692 30.02 -10.33 -42.44
N PRO A 693 31.29 -10.35 -42.00
CA PRO A 693 32.27 -9.28 -42.26
C PRO A 693 32.85 -9.36 -43.69
N ARG A 694 31.97 -9.50 -44.71
CA ARG A 694 32.35 -9.54 -46.13
C ARG A 694 31.99 -8.21 -46.79
N GLU A 695 32.81 -7.80 -47.77
CA GLU A 695 32.56 -6.60 -48.54
C GLU A 695 31.21 -6.71 -49.31
N ILE A 696 30.96 -7.88 -49.88
CA ILE A 696 29.70 -8.20 -50.56
C ILE A 696 29.11 -9.46 -49.94
N ILE A 697 27.91 -9.33 -49.40
CA ILE A 697 27.16 -10.42 -48.75
C ILE A 697 26.29 -11.10 -49.83
N THR A 698 26.42 -12.41 -49.94
CA THR A 698 25.66 -13.23 -50.88
C THR A 698 24.55 -14.04 -50.21
N ALA A 699 23.60 -14.53 -50.99
CA ALA A 699 22.54 -15.41 -50.45
C ALA A 699 23.10 -16.65 -49.78
N LYS A 700 24.22 -17.21 -50.27
CA LYS A 700 24.90 -18.38 -49.69
C LYS A 700 25.45 -18.09 -48.30
N ASP A 701 25.99 -16.90 -48.08
CA ASP A 701 26.53 -16.50 -46.78
C ASP A 701 25.41 -16.43 -45.73
N ILE A 702 24.29 -15.85 -46.08
CA ILE A 702 23.09 -15.74 -45.21
C ILE A 702 22.48 -17.13 -44.98
N ASP A 703 22.32 -17.95 -46.02
CA ASP A 703 21.79 -19.32 -45.87
C ASP A 703 22.65 -20.18 -44.93
N ASN A 704 23.97 -20.03 -45.05
CA ASN A 704 24.89 -20.73 -44.17
C ASN A 704 24.78 -20.25 -42.73
N LEU A 705 24.70 -18.93 -42.50
CA LEU A 705 24.49 -18.36 -41.13
C LEU A 705 23.15 -18.80 -40.55
N LEU A 706 22.07 -18.79 -41.31
CA LEU A 706 20.76 -19.27 -40.86
C LEU A 706 20.75 -20.74 -40.50
N LYS A 707 21.51 -21.57 -41.22
CA LYS A 707 21.63 -23.01 -41.01
C LYS A 707 22.52 -23.37 -39.83
N THR A 708 23.69 -22.75 -39.70
CA THR A 708 24.74 -23.14 -38.74
C THR A 708 24.74 -22.28 -37.50
N GLY A 709 24.20 -21.06 -37.57
CA GLY A 709 24.32 -20.05 -36.50
C GLY A 709 25.75 -19.55 -36.27
N LYS A 710 26.68 -19.86 -37.17
CA LYS A 710 28.11 -19.56 -37.04
C LYS A 710 28.64 -18.77 -38.21
N SER A 711 29.68 -17.96 -37.97
CA SER A 711 30.41 -17.27 -39.04
C SER A 711 30.97 -18.28 -40.04
N THR A 712 30.96 -17.91 -41.31
CA THR A 712 31.57 -18.71 -42.43
C THR A 712 33.06 -18.50 -42.57
N GLN A 713 33.66 -17.55 -41.83
CA GLN A 713 35.06 -17.27 -41.88
C GLN A 713 35.87 -18.20 -40.96
N PRO A 714 37.11 -18.58 -41.37
CA PRO A 714 37.96 -19.37 -40.52
C PRO A 714 38.35 -18.63 -39.22
N ILE A 715 38.45 -19.36 -38.14
CA ILE A 715 38.88 -18.84 -36.82
C ILE A 715 40.36 -18.41 -36.97
N THR A 716 40.59 -17.10 -36.88
CA THR A 716 41.95 -16.51 -36.89
C THR A 716 42.18 -15.83 -35.53
N SER A 717 43.40 -15.34 -35.23
CA SER A 717 43.80 -14.73 -33.96
C SER A 717 42.95 -13.50 -33.55
N GLY A 718 42.06 -12.97 -34.42
CA GLY A 718 41.07 -11.93 -34.14
C GLY A 718 39.62 -12.41 -34.23
N ASN A 719 39.34 -13.63 -34.65
CA ASN A 719 38.01 -14.21 -34.82
C ASN A 719 37.83 -15.34 -33.79
N THR A 720 37.11 -15.04 -32.70
CA THR A 720 36.90 -15.96 -31.55
C THR A 720 35.80 -16.99 -31.76
N GLY A 721 35.39 -17.27 -32.99
CA GLY A 721 34.30 -18.23 -33.28
C GLY A 721 32.92 -17.76 -32.86
N TRP A 722 32.58 -16.53 -33.14
CA TRP A 722 31.27 -15.93 -32.82
C TRP A 722 30.09 -16.77 -33.37
N THR A 723 29.07 -16.87 -32.55
CA THR A 723 27.79 -17.49 -32.94
C THR A 723 26.67 -16.45 -32.85
N LEU A 724 25.54 -16.72 -33.50
CA LEU A 724 24.37 -15.86 -33.44
C LEU A 724 23.89 -15.69 -31.97
N GLU A 725 23.95 -16.76 -31.19
CA GLU A 725 23.64 -16.71 -29.76
C GLU A 725 24.66 -15.87 -28.96
N GLY A 726 25.95 -16.03 -29.25
CA GLY A 726 27.02 -15.24 -28.61
C GLY A 726 26.91 -13.73 -28.92
N VAL A 727 26.46 -13.37 -30.09
CA VAL A 727 26.17 -11.97 -30.47
C VAL A 727 25.04 -11.42 -29.64
N ILE A 728 23.97 -12.17 -29.44
CA ILE A 728 22.83 -11.76 -28.62
C ILE A 728 23.24 -11.64 -27.14
N ASP A 729 23.98 -12.64 -26.63
CA ASP A 729 24.47 -12.60 -25.26
C ASP A 729 25.37 -11.40 -24.97
N ASN A 730 26.20 -11.03 -25.94
CA ASN A 730 27.01 -9.81 -25.84
C ASN A 730 26.15 -8.53 -25.84
N ALA A 731 25.12 -8.46 -26.68
CA ALA A 731 24.20 -7.33 -26.69
C ALA A 731 23.41 -7.20 -25.36
N PHE A 732 22.95 -8.30 -24.79
CA PHE A 732 22.37 -8.32 -23.46
C PHE A 732 23.37 -7.87 -22.39
N ALA A 733 24.60 -8.35 -22.45
CA ALA A 733 25.65 -7.97 -21.51
C ALA A 733 25.97 -6.46 -21.56
N THR A 734 26.01 -5.87 -22.77
CA THR A 734 26.32 -4.45 -22.93
C THR A 734 25.16 -3.54 -22.64
N GLU A 735 23.96 -3.85 -23.15
CA GLU A 735 22.80 -2.95 -23.09
C GLU A 735 22.01 -3.10 -21.77
N LEU A 736 21.84 -4.34 -21.29
CA LEU A 736 21.11 -4.62 -20.07
C LEU A 736 21.99 -4.49 -18.83
N PHE A 737 23.22 -5.09 -18.86
CA PHE A 737 24.09 -5.18 -17.68
C PHE A 737 25.26 -4.19 -17.71
N ASN A 738 25.37 -3.33 -18.71
CA ASN A 738 26.43 -2.33 -18.89
C ASN A 738 27.87 -2.90 -18.74
N LEU A 739 28.05 -4.15 -19.13
CA LEU A 739 29.35 -4.81 -19.10
C LEU A 739 30.18 -4.45 -20.35
N SER A 740 31.50 -4.36 -20.19
CA SER A 740 32.38 -4.11 -21.35
C SER A 740 32.32 -5.27 -22.35
N SER A 741 32.30 -4.92 -23.64
CA SER A 741 32.30 -5.91 -24.73
C SER A 741 33.48 -6.90 -24.60
N GLY A 742 33.13 -8.21 -24.56
CA GLY A 742 34.14 -9.27 -24.46
C GLY A 742 34.31 -9.91 -23.08
N THR A 743 33.49 -9.56 -22.09
CA THR A 743 33.49 -10.23 -20.77
C THR A 743 33.08 -11.69 -20.93
N LYS A 744 33.94 -12.61 -20.49
CA LYS A 744 33.71 -14.07 -20.59
C LYS A 744 32.61 -14.62 -19.68
N LYS A 745 32.15 -13.86 -18.70
CA LYS A 745 31.15 -14.29 -17.74
C LYS A 745 29.91 -13.40 -17.86
N HIS A 746 28.87 -13.94 -18.50
CA HIS A 746 27.59 -13.25 -18.60
C HIS A 746 26.71 -13.57 -17.40
N PRO A 747 26.01 -12.59 -16.83
CA PRO A 747 25.01 -12.81 -15.80
C PRO A 747 23.93 -13.77 -16.30
N LYS A 748 23.38 -14.59 -15.40
CA LYS A 748 22.25 -15.44 -15.75
C LYS A 748 21.00 -14.60 -15.94
N LEU A 749 20.33 -14.80 -17.06
CA LEU A 749 19.08 -14.17 -17.39
C LEU A 749 17.93 -14.76 -16.57
N ASN A 750 16.96 -13.92 -16.12
CA ASN A 750 15.72 -14.38 -15.53
C ASN A 750 14.77 -14.95 -16.61
N GLY A 751 13.62 -15.52 -16.20
CA GLY A 751 12.69 -16.16 -17.12
C GLY A 751 12.15 -15.22 -18.21
N LEU A 752 11.84 -13.96 -17.88
CA LEU A 752 11.33 -12.97 -18.83
C LEU A 752 12.44 -12.50 -19.77
N GLN A 753 13.65 -12.31 -19.28
CA GLN A 753 14.82 -11.96 -20.09
C GLN A 753 15.20 -13.09 -21.07
N LEU A 754 15.04 -14.37 -20.67
CA LEU A 754 15.22 -15.51 -21.57
C LEU A 754 14.19 -15.51 -22.72
N ILE A 755 12.93 -15.16 -22.42
CA ILE A 755 11.90 -15.02 -23.45
C ILE A 755 12.28 -13.91 -24.43
N ASN A 756 12.69 -12.74 -23.92
CA ASN A 756 13.13 -11.62 -24.74
C ASN A 756 14.36 -11.99 -25.62
N LYS A 757 15.31 -12.75 -25.06
CA LYS A 757 16.45 -13.27 -25.83
C LYS A 757 16.01 -14.12 -27.01
N GLU A 758 15.05 -15.00 -26.82
CA GLU A 758 14.53 -15.85 -27.89
C GLU A 758 13.76 -15.02 -28.94
N VAL A 759 13.03 -14.00 -28.51
CA VAL A 759 12.37 -13.07 -29.46
C VAL A 759 13.40 -12.30 -30.30
N VAL A 760 14.50 -11.82 -29.69
CA VAL A 760 15.60 -11.16 -30.45
C VAL A 760 16.21 -12.13 -31.42
N ASN A 761 16.47 -13.39 -31.06
CA ASN A 761 16.98 -14.42 -31.97
C ASN A 761 16.04 -14.62 -33.17
N LYS A 762 14.74 -14.70 -32.93
CA LYS A 762 13.73 -14.82 -33.99
C LYS A 762 13.73 -13.59 -34.91
N TYR A 763 13.87 -12.40 -34.37
CA TYR A 763 13.90 -11.15 -35.14
C TYR A 763 15.18 -11.05 -36.01
N LEU A 764 16.35 -11.42 -35.47
CA LEU A 764 17.58 -11.45 -36.27
C LEU A 764 17.50 -12.46 -37.44
N ARG A 765 16.95 -13.63 -37.21
CA ARG A 765 16.70 -14.61 -38.28
C ARG A 765 15.72 -14.08 -39.31
N GLN A 766 14.74 -13.31 -38.94
CA GLN A 766 13.79 -12.67 -39.85
C GLN A 766 14.47 -11.57 -40.66
N LEU A 767 15.30 -10.72 -40.03
CA LEU A 767 16.12 -9.74 -40.72
C LEU A 767 17.01 -10.38 -41.79
N LEU A 768 17.70 -11.46 -41.44
CA LEU A 768 18.52 -12.21 -42.38
C LEU A 768 17.71 -12.75 -43.59
N LYS A 769 16.49 -13.24 -43.39
CA LYS A 769 15.62 -13.71 -44.48
C LYS A 769 15.20 -12.58 -45.41
N ILE A 770 15.02 -11.36 -44.90
CA ILE A 770 14.71 -10.18 -45.74
C ILE A 770 15.94 -9.83 -46.56
N ASP A 771 17.11 -9.70 -45.93
CA ASP A 771 18.32 -9.31 -46.60
C ASP A 771 18.79 -10.36 -47.60
N ARG A 772 18.51 -11.65 -47.40
CA ARG A 772 18.72 -12.71 -48.36
C ARG A 772 18.03 -12.42 -49.70
N ARG A 773 16.85 -11.80 -49.72
CA ARG A 773 16.13 -11.45 -50.94
C ARG A 773 16.74 -10.26 -51.69
N LEU A 774 17.51 -9.45 -50.93
CA LEU A 774 18.16 -8.24 -51.43
C LEU A 774 19.63 -8.49 -51.83
N THR A 775 20.13 -9.72 -51.64
CA THR A 775 21.51 -10.07 -52.07
C THR A 775 21.67 -10.10 -53.56
N PRO A 776 22.82 -9.69 -54.11
CA PRO A 776 24.02 -9.25 -53.36
C PRO A 776 23.86 -7.86 -52.77
N LEU A 777 24.33 -7.66 -51.53
CA LEU A 777 24.32 -6.37 -50.85
C LEU A 777 25.68 -6.11 -50.15
N ARG A 778 26.00 -4.83 -49.98
CA ARG A 778 27.17 -4.37 -49.25
C ARG A 778 26.70 -3.48 -48.11
N VAL A 779 27.05 -3.85 -46.87
CA VAL A 779 26.80 -2.96 -45.71
C VAL A 779 27.94 -1.98 -45.61
N ILE A 780 27.67 -0.68 -45.76
CA ILE A 780 28.67 0.39 -45.76
C ILE A 780 29.01 0.78 -44.31
N SER A 781 28.01 1.03 -43.52
CA SER A 781 28.19 1.47 -42.11
C SER A 781 26.99 1.11 -41.22
N HIS A 782 27.25 1.05 -39.92
CA HIS A 782 26.25 0.80 -38.87
C HIS A 782 26.35 1.85 -37.76
N GLU A 783 25.22 2.23 -37.20
CA GLU A 783 25.13 3.05 -35.97
C GLU A 783 26.07 4.29 -36.01
N PHE A 784 26.02 5.06 -37.09
CA PHE A 784 26.87 6.22 -37.30
C PHE A 784 26.07 7.52 -37.32
N ASP A 785 26.73 8.63 -36.84
CA ASP A 785 26.10 9.94 -36.73
C ASP A 785 26.12 10.69 -38.10
N VAL A 786 24.96 11.24 -38.45
CA VAL A 786 24.81 12.17 -39.58
C VAL A 786 24.30 13.53 -39.13
N ARG A 787 24.81 14.59 -39.72
CA ARG A 787 24.50 15.97 -39.34
C ARG A 787 24.53 16.93 -40.53
N ARG A 788 23.72 17.98 -40.42
CA ARG A 788 23.63 19.07 -41.39
C ARG A 788 23.31 20.39 -40.70
N ASN A 789 23.95 21.46 -41.13
CA ASN A 789 23.60 22.81 -40.76
C ASN A 789 22.50 23.36 -41.67
N ILE A 790 21.44 23.88 -41.07
CA ILE A 790 20.32 24.49 -41.78
C ILE A 790 20.22 25.94 -41.37
N THR A 791 20.15 26.87 -42.33
CA THR A 791 19.88 28.29 -42.05
C THR A 791 18.39 28.52 -42.07
N ILE A 792 17.86 28.99 -40.93
CA ILE A 792 16.44 29.36 -40.76
C ILE A 792 16.30 30.88 -40.64
N LYS A 793 15.16 31.40 -41.08
CA LYS A 793 14.81 32.82 -40.90
C LYS A 793 13.63 32.92 -39.94
N SER A 794 13.86 33.51 -38.77
CA SER A 794 12.80 33.81 -37.82
C SER A 794 12.77 35.31 -37.59
N LYS A 795 11.68 35.99 -38.01
CA LYS A 795 11.48 37.45 -37.91
C LYS A 795 12.65 38.31 -38.42
N GLY A 796 13.21 37.92 -39.56
CA GLY A 796 14.30 38.68 -40.20
C GLY A 796 15.69 38.38 -39.62
N ILE A 797 15.81 37.57 -38.63
CA ILE A 797 17.07 37.09 -38.05
C ILE A 797 17.40 35.75 -38.68
N GLU A 798 18.55 35.68 -39.35
CA GLU A 798 19.09 34.43 -39.85
C GLU A 798 19.83 33.68 -38.76
N LYS A 799 19.50 32.40 -38.55
CA LYS A 799 20.13 31.54 -37.58
C LYS A 799 20.50 30.20 -38.17
N THR A 800 21.69 29.71 -37.88
CA THR A 800 22.13 28.38 -38.32
C THR A 800 21.91 27.38 -37.17
N VAL A 801 21.19 26.30 -37.43
CA VAL A 801 20.92 25.22 -36.52
C VAL A 801 21.41 23.88 -37.06
N GLU A 802 22.02 23.05 -36.23
CA GLU A 802 22.42 21.71 -36.60
C GLU A 802 21.25 20.75 -36.46
N VAL A 803 20.95 19.96 -37.47
CA VAL A 803 19.99 18.87 -37.47
C VAL A 803 20.70 17.55 -37.79
N GLY A 804 20.17 16.44 -37.26
CA GLY A 804 20.73 15.14 -37.55
C GLY A 804 20.49 14.13 -36.44
N GLY A 805 21.13 12.99 -36.56
CA GLY A 805 21.01 11.91 -35.59
C GLY A 805 21.84 10.72 -35.98
N ARG A 806 21.39 9.53 -35.66
CA ARG A 806 22.13 8.30 -35.85
C ARG A 806 21.38 7.39 -36.79
N ILE A 807 22.07 6.93 -37.89
CA ILE A 807 21.55 5.96 -38.83
C ILE A 807 21.85 4.56 -38.33
N ASP A 808 20.86 3.67 -38.31
CA ASP A 808 21.02 2.29 -37.84
C ASP A 808 21.88 1.48 -38.81
N ARG A 809 21.60 1.56 -40.12
CA ARG A 809 22.36 0.90 -41.16
C ARG A 809 22.30 1.63 -42.49
N LEU A 810 23.43 1.73 -43.15
CA LEU A 810 23.58 2.15 -44.55
C LEU A 810 24.06 0.97 -45.38
N ASP A 811 23.30 0.60 -46.38
CA ASP A 811 23.72 -0.45 -47.33
C ASP A 811 23.64 -0.03 -48.80
N GLU A 812 24.44 -0.67 -49.63
CA GLU A 812 24.41 -0.59 -51.08
C GLU A 812 23.76 -1.84 -51.64
N VAL A 813 22.73 -1.65 -52.44
CA VAL A 813 21.99 -2.74 -53.12
C VAL A 813 22.33 -2.73 -54.60
N PHE A 814 22.70 -3.91 -55.13
CA PHE A 814 23.04 -4.10 -56.52
C PHE A 814 21.84 -4.62 -57.31
N SER A 815 21.47 -3.92 -58.41
CA SER A 815 20.44 -4.37 -59.35
C SER A 815 21.06 -5.03 -60.57
N ASP A 816 20.34 -5.97 -61.15
CA ASP A 816 20.77 -6.69 -62.37
C ASP A 816 21.06 -5.74 -63.60
N ASN A 817 20.54 -4.53 -63.57
CA ASN A 817 20.77 -3.48 -64.56
C ASN A 817 21.97 -2.56 -64.23
N LYS A 818 22.89 -2.92 -63.40
CA LYS A 818 24.08 -2.16 -62.93
C LYS A 818 23.79 -0.82 -62.24
N THR A 819 22.55 -0.46 -61.92
CA THR A 819 22.24 0.71 -61.10
C THR A 819 22.35 0.34 -59.63
N THR A 820 23.39 0.84 -58.96
CA THR A 820 23.51 0.73 -57.51
C THR A 820 22.83 1.93 -56.87
N TYR A 821 22.05 1.69 -55.80
CA TYR A 821 21.52 2.75 -54.96
C TYR A 821 21.85 2.46 -53.51
N LEU A 822 21.95 3.51 -52.75
CA LEU A 822 22.13 3.38 -51.29
C LEU A 822 20.78 3.31 -50.61
N ARG A 823 20.75 2.60 -49.51
CA ARG A 823 19.56 2.47 -48.70
C ARG A 823 19.86 2.80 -47.22
N VAL A 824 19.18 3.82 -46.70
CA VAL A 824 19.19 4.15 -45.27
C VAL A 824 18.13 3.33 -44.60
N VAL A 825 18.51 2.40 -43.77
CA VAL A 825 17.59 1.50 -43.05
C VAL A 825 17.49 1.90 -41.62
N ASP A 826 16.25 2.08 -41.13
CA ASP A 826 15.91 2.33 -39.76
C ASP A 826 15.07 1.17 -39.24
N TYR A 827 15.49 0.54 -38.15
CA TYR A 827 14.84 -0.63 -37.55
C TYR A 827 13.73 -0.25 -36.61
N LYS A 828 12.58 -0.90 -36.74
CA LYS A 828 11.45 -0.72 -35.85
C LYS A 828 10.99 -2.07 -35.27
N THR A 829 11.15 -2.22 -33.96
CA THR A 829 10.76 -3.43 -33.23
C THR A 829 9.31 -3.36 -32.69
N GLY A 830 8.64 -2.21 -32.83
CA GLY A 830 7.27 -2.01 -32.36
C GLY A 830 6.21 -2.65 -33.30
N SER A 831 4.99 -2.84 -32.77
CA SER A 831 3.89 -3.51 -33.46
C SER A 831 3.16 -2.66 -34.52
N LYS A 832 3.28 -1.32 -34.46
CA LYS A 832 2.56 -0.41 -35.38
C LYS A 832 3.44 -0.04 -36.56
N LYS A 833 2.93 -0.25 -37.78
CA LYS A 833 3.57 0.21 -39.02
C LYS A 833 3.32 1.70 -39.25
N ALA A 834 4.22 2.35 -39.98
CA ALA A 834 3.92 3.62 -40.63
C ALA A 834 2.96 3.37 -41.80
N GLU A 835 1.93 4.22 -41.92
CA GLU A 835 1.02 4.21 -43.04
C GLU A 835 1.58 5.10 -44.15
N GLU A 836 1.21 4.81 -45.39
CA GLU A 836 1.61 5.59 -46.56
C GLU A 836 1.07 7.02 -46.49
N LEU A 837 1.91 7.98 -46.81
CA LEU A 837 1.59 9.40 -46.88
C LEU A 837 1.49 9.86 -48.35
N LYS A 838 0.68 10.88 -48.61
CA LYS A 838 0.43 11.37 -49.97
C LYS A 838 1.40 12.47 -50.38
N SER A 839 1.92 13.24 -49.42
CA SER A 839 2.82 14.37 -49.71
C SER A 839 3.78 14.61 -48.54
N ILE A 840 4.77 15.48 -48.78
CA ILE A 840 5.70 15.92 -47.72
C ILE A 840 4.98 16.74 -46.64
N GLN A 841 3.96 17.50 -46.97
CA GLN A 841 3.15 18.25 -46.03
C GLN A 841 2.47 17.31 -45.01
N ASP A 842 2.02 16.12 -45.48
CA ASP A 842 1.44 15.10 -44.60
C ASP A 842 2.46 14.57 -43.57
N VAL A 843 3.76 14.59 -43.87
CA VAL A 843 4.83 14.16 -42.96
C VAL A 843 4.92 15.10 -41.76
N PHE A 844 4.72 16.40 -41.96
CA PHE A 844 4.80 17.45 -40.92
C PHE A 844 3.45 17.80 -40.28
N ASP A 845 2.35 17.13 -40.69
CA ASP A 845 1.06 17.29 -39.99
C ASP A 845 1.05 16.51 -38.65
N SER A 846 0.84 17.25 -37.58
CA SER A 846 0.80 16.70 -36.20
C SER A 846 -0.21 15.57 -35.99
N LYS A 847 -1.34 15.60 -36.71
CA LYS A 847 -2.36 14.54 -36.69
C LYS A 847 -1.86 13.21 -37.21
N ASN A 848 -1.00 13.25 -38.22
CA ASN A 848 -0.45 12.06 -38.87
C ASN A 848 0.63 11.38 -38.02
N ILE A 849 1.24 12.09 -37.05
CA ILE A 849 2.21 11.48 -36.11
C ILE A 849 1.55 10.35 -35.29
N ARG A 850 0.34 10.55 -34.79
CA ARG A 850 -0.38 9.54 -34.05
C ARG A 850 -1.07 8.51 -34.92
N THR A 851 -1.75 8.96 -35.96
CA THR A 851 -2.62 8.12 -36.81
C THR A 851 -1.82 7.29 -37.81
N LYS A 852 -0.84 7.88 -38.47
CA LYS A 852 -0.06 7.25 -39.58
C LYS A 852 1.41 7.00 -39.26
N LYS A 853 1.88 7.34 -38.05
CA LYS A 853 3.29 7.22 -37.68
C LYS A 853 4.24 8.00 -38.61
N SER A 854 3.84 9.21 -38.98
CA SER A 854 4.63 10.10 -39.90
C SER A 854 5.98 10.48 -39.26
N ASP A 855 6.13 10.41 -37.93
CA ASP A 855 7.38 10.60 -37.22
C ASP A 855 8.51 9.64 -37.65
N TYR A 856 8.18 8.40 -38.00
CA TYR A 856 9.16 7.44 -38.52
C TYR A 856 9.55 7.80 -39.96
N THR A 857 8.59 8.19 -40.76
CA THR A 857 8.83 8.62 -42.15
C THR A 857 9.68 9.88 -42.17
N MET A 858 9.41 10.87 -41.30
CA MET A 858 10.22 12.10 -41.20
C MET A 858 11.68 11.79 -40.84
N GLN A 859 11.91 10.89 -39.89
CA GLN A 859 13.24 10.46 -39.50
C GLN A 859 14.02 9.83 -40.67
N ALA A 860 13.40 8.89 -41.35
CA ALA A 860 14.05 8.18 -42.47
C ALA A 860 14.33 9.11 -43.69
N LEU A 861 13.42 10.04 -43.99
CA LEU A 861 13.62 11.03 -45.06
C LEU A 861 14.76 12.00 -44.71
N LEU A 862 14.78 12.53 -43.48
CA LEU A 862 15.85 13.43 -43.02
C LEU A 862 17.23 12.78 -43.12
N TYR A 863 17.38 11.56 -42.63
CA TYR A 863 18.64 10.85 -42.70
C TYR A 863 19.06 10.54 -44.14
N SER A 864 18.13 10.11 -44.95
CA SER A 864 18.38 9.81 -46.40
C SER A 864 18.78 11.06 -47.19
N LEU A 865 18.18 12.21 -46.92
CA LEU A 865 18.54 13.49 -47.54
C LEU A 865 19.95 13.97 -47.10
N ILE A 866 20.31 13.83 -45.84
CA ILE A 866 21.65 14.15 -45.35
C ILE A 866 22.68 13.26 -46.04
N GLU A 867 22.43 11.95 -46.11
CA GLU A 867 23.30 10.96 -46.75
C GLU A 867 23.46 11.20 -48.26
N ALA A 868 22.37 11.53 -48.95
CA ALA A 868 22.40 11.74 -50.40
C ALA A 868 23.25 12.94 -50.82
N LYS A 869 23.23 14.03 -50.07
CA LYS A 869 23.79 15.33 -50.48
C LYS A 869 24.98 15.83 -49.68
N TYR A 870 25.07 15.42 -48.37
CA TYR A 870 26.01 16.07 -47.47
C TYR A 870 27.02 15.11 -46.83
N ASP A 871 26.85 13.79 -46.94
CA ASP A 871 27.82 12.82 -46.48
C ASP A 871 28.81 12.46 -47.60
N ASN A 872 29.95 13.16 -47.60
CA ASN A 872 31.04 12.86 -48.55
C ASN A 872 31.91 11.68 -48.11
N ILE A 873 31.69 11.08 -46.93
CA ILE A 873 32.47 9.96 -46.41
C ILE A 873 31.88 8.64 -46.91
N HIS A 874 30.57 8.47 -46.70
CA HIS A 874 29.89 7.20 -47.01
C HIS A 874 29.26 7.21 -48.40
N ASN A 875 28.93 8.38 -48.95
CA ASN A 875 28.39 8.55 -50.28
C ASN A 875 29.18 9.56 -51.14
N PRO A 876 30.52 9.36 -51.39
CA PRO A 876 31.34 10.31 -52.09
C PRO A 876 30.97 10.47 -53.55
N SER A 877 30.20 9.53 -54.12
CA SER A 877 29.75 9.55 -55.52
C SER A 877 28.32 10.07 -55.67
N HIS A 878 27.70 10.58 -54.61
CA HIS A 878 26.32 11.07 -54.57
C HIS A 878 25.33 10.11 -55.27
N LYS A 879 25.43 8.81 -54.96
CA LYS A 879 24.46 7.83 -55.47
C LYS A 879 23.05 8.14 -54.91
N PRO A 880 22.01 7.77 -55.68
CA PRO A 880 20.65 7.86 -55.18
C PRO A 880 20.48 7.14 -53.86
N VAL A 881 19.75 7.74 -52.94
CA VAL A 881 19.49 7.19 -51.61
C VAL A 881 18.01 6.92 -51.40
N SER A 882 17.67 5.71 -51.00
CA SER A 882 16.31 5.27 -50.72
C SER A 882 16.09 5.18 -49.22
N PRO A 883 15.03 5.82 -48.66
CA PRO A 883 14.67 5.66 -47.26
C PRO A 883 13.93 4.34 -47.05
N ALA A 884 14.30 3.62 -45.98
CA ALA A 884 13.70 2.34 -45.63
C ALA A 884 13.37 2.24 -44.14
N LEU A 885 12.13 1.81 -43.88
CA LEU A 885 11.65 1.49 -42.52
C LEU A 885 11.41 -0.02 -42.41
N LEU A 886 12.19 -0.66 -41.58
CA LEU A 886 12.12 -2.10 -41.43
C LEU A 886 11.36 -2.50 -40.17
N PHE A 887 10.07 -2.81 -40.33
CA PHE A 887 9.20 -3.27 -39.22
C PHE A 887 9.35 -4.78 -39.07
N ILE A 888 10.22 -5.20 -38.15
CA ILE A 888 10.62 -6.60 -37.97
C ILE A 888 9.43 -7.52 -37.71
N GLN A 889 8.46 -7.12 -36.92
CA GLN A 889 7.29 -7.95 -36.57
C GLN A 889 6.43 -8.28 -37.80
N HIS A 890 6.43 -7.41 -38.79
CA HIS A 890 5.56 -7.50 -39.96
C HIS A 890 6.27 -8.01 -41.24
N ALA A 891 7.56 -8.24 -41.11
CA ALA A 891 8.41 -8.53 -42.27
C ALA A 891 8.37 -10.01 -42.75
N GLY A 892 7.43 -10.83 -42.26
CA GLY A 892 7.31 -12.26 -42.56
C GLY A 892 6.69 -12.57 -43.93
N GLY A 893 5.99 -11.63 -44.57
CA GLY A 893 5.36 -11.82 -45.88
C GLY A 893 6.32 -11.86 -47.04
N ASN A 894 5.99 -12.61 -48.08
CA ASN A 894 6.87 -12.69 -49.31
C ASN A 894 6.95 -11.38 -50.07
N ASP A 895 5.91 -10.54 -49.99
CA ASP A 895 5.80 -9.25 -50.74
C ASP A 895 6.23 -8.06 -49.86
N TYR A 896 6.79 -8.29 -48.65
CA TYR A 896 7.22 -7.20 -47.81
C TYR A 896 8.42 -6.45 -48.40
N THR A 897 8.33 -5.13 -48.52
CA THR A 897 9.43 -4.23 -48.85
C THR A 897 9.59 -3.20 -47.73
N PRO A 898 10.83 -2.93 -47.27
CA PRO A 898 11.07 -1.88 -46.27
C PRO A 898 11.14 -0.48 -46.89
N ILE A 899 11.20 -0.33 -48.21
CA ILE A 899 11.30 0.97 -48.87
C ILE A 899 10.01 1.75 -48.68
N ILE A 900 10.14 3.00 -48.27
CA ILE A 900 9.00 3.90 -48.08
C ILE A 900 8.36 4.23 -49.40
N SER A 901 7.03 4.21 -49.45
CA SER A 901 6.25 4.69 -50.59
C SER A 901 5.58 6.02 -50.23
N MET A 902 5.43 6.90 -51.23
CA MET A 902 4.69 8.14 -51.16
C MET A 902 3.78 8.26 -52.39
N ALA A 903 2.51 8.55 -52.19
CA ALA A 903 1.49 8.63 -53.23
C ALA A 903 1.43 7.42 -54.17
N GLY A 904 1.69 6.20 -53.65
CA GLY A 904 1.69 4.94 -54.42
C GLY A 904 3.03 4.56 -55.04
N GLU A 905 4.02 5.43 -55.03
CA GLU A 905 5.34 5.19 -55.63
C GLU A 905 6.43 4.96 -54.57
N LYS A 906 7.30 3.99 -54.81
CA LYS A 906 8.48 3.72 -53.97
C LYS A 906 9.53 4.80 -54.15
N ILE A 907 10.04 5.33 -53.02
CA ILE A 907 11.08 6.36 -53.04
C ILE A 907 12.43 5.67 -53.27
N THR A 908 12.91 5.67 -54.53
CA THR A 908 14.23 5.16 -54.89
C THR A 908 15.34 6.22 -54.82
N ASP A 909 14.96 7.50 -54.94
CA ASP A 909 15.81 8.67 -54.77
C ASP A 909 15.09 9.72 -53.96
N VAL A 910 15.58 9.97 -52.76
CA VAL A 910 14.98 10.91 -51.82
C VAL A 910 15.17 12.37 -52.23
N THR A 911 16.14 12.65 -53.13
CA THR A 911 16.51 14.03 -53.52
C THR A 911 15.36 14.74 -54.26
N ILE A 912 14.43 13.98 -54.84
CA ILE A 912 13.23 14.52 -55.51
C ILE A 912 12.35 15.33 -54.55
N TYR A 913 12.39 15.00 -53.27
CA TYR A 913 11.57 15.64 -52.22
C TYR A 913 12.34 16.65 -51.39
N GLU A 914 13.59 16.97 -51.74
CA GLU A 914 14.48 17.80 -50.91
C GLU A 914 13.90 19.20 -50.66
N GLU A 915 13.46 19.88 -51.73
CA GLU A 915 13.01 21.27 -51.64
C GLU A 915 11.81 21.39 -50.72
N ASP A 916 10.78 20.59 -50.93
CA ASP A 916 9.56 20.61 -50.12
C ASP A 916 9.86 20.21 -48.68
N PHE A 917 10.68 19.15 -48.46
CA PHE A 917 11.05 18.69 -47.13
C PHE A 917 11.83 19.73 -46.36
N MET A 918 12.81 20.37 -47.00
CA MET A 918 13.64 21.41 -46.34
C MET A 918 12.84 22.66 -46.05
N GLN A 919 11.87 23.02 -46.86
CA GLN A 919 10.97 24.15 -46.63
C GLN A 919 10.12 23.90 -45.36
N GLU A 920 9.46 22.76 -45.26
CA GLU A 920 8.63 22.37 -44.11
C GLU A 920 9.49 22.25 -42.82
N LEU A 921 10.64 21.60 -42.90
CA LEU A 921 11.57 21.48 -41.80
C LEU A 921 12.06 22.83 -41.28
N SER A 922 12.45 23.72 -42.19
CA SER A 922 12.89 25.08 -41.83
C SER A 922 11.77 25.88 -41.19
N THR A 923 10.53 25.71 -41.67
CA THR A 923 9.35 26.35 -41.06
C THR A 923 9.14 25.90 -39.63
N LYS A 924 9.20 24.58 -39.36
CA LYS A 924 9.03 24.03 -38.03
C LYS A 924 10.17 24.43 -37.07
N LEU A 925 11.39 24.48 -37.53
CA LEU A 925 12.52 24.98 -36.77
C LEU A 925 12.39 26.49 -36.48
N ALA A 926 11.94 27.29 -37.47
CA ALA A 926 11.70 28.71 -37.25
C ALA A 926 10.61 29.01 -36.20
N GLU A 927 9.54 28.19 -36.19
CA GLU A 927 8.50 28.25 -35.14
C GLU A 927 9.08 28.06 -33.74
N ILE A 928 10.08 27.17 -33.53
CA ILE A 928 10.71 26.94 -32.24
C ILE A 928 11.42 28.21 -31.72
N TYR A 929 12.02 28.99 -32.60
CA TYR A 929 12.75 30.23 -32.29
C TYR A 929 11.87 31.49 -32.33
N ASP A 930 10.63 31.42 -32.83
CA ASP A 930 9.74 32.58 -32.89
C ASP A 930 9.22 32.92 -31.46
N PRO A 931 9.55 34.11 -30.92
CA PRO A 931 9.09 34.52 -29.59
C PRO A 931 7.58 34.77 -29.50
N GLU A 932 6.87 34.98 -30.64
CA GLU A 932 5.43 35.19 -30.63
C GLU A 932 4.62 33.88 -30.66
N ILE A 933 5.27 32.77 -30.95
CA ILE A 933 4.63 31.45 -30.93
C ILE A 933 4.94 30.79 -29.57
N PRO A 934 4.05 30.82 -28.57
CA PRO A 934 4.30 30.22 -27.27
C PRO A 934 4.34 28.70 -27.34
N PHE A 935 4.87 28.05 -26.30
CA PHE A 935 4.74 26.61 -26.14
C PHE A 935 3.36 26.29 -25.59
N SER A 936 2.49 25.82 -26.48
CA SER A 936 1.09 25.50 -26.20
C SER A 936 0.88 24.00 -26.04
N PRO A 937 -0.10 23.57 -25.26
CA PRO A 937 -0.51 22.19 -25.16
C PRO A 937 -1.13 21.72 -26.50
N THR A 938 -1.01 20.42 -26.78
CA THR A 938 -1.65 19.83 -27.96
C THR A 938 -3.19 19.91 -27.87
N ALA A 939 -3.85 20.05 -29.01
CA ALA A 939 -5.31 19.95 -29.12
C ALA A 939 -5.80 18.48 -29.08
N ASP A 940 -4.95 17.49 -29.41
CA ASP A 940 -5.30 16.07 -29.38
C ASP A 940 -5.07 15.47 -27.96
N LEU A 941 -6.15 15.41 -27.17
CA LEU A 941 -6.12 14.89 -25.81
C LEU A 941 -5.67 13.41 -25.71
N LYS A 942 -5.83 12.62 -26.78
CA LYS A 942 -5.34 11.23 -26.81
C LYS A 942 -3.81 11.13 -26.74
N ILE A 943 -3.09 12.19 -27.09
CA ILE A 943 -1.63 12.28 -26.90
C ILE A 943 -1.30 12.41 -25.41
N CYS A 944 -2.18 13.07 -24.64
CA CYS A 944 -1.98 13.30 -23.21
C CYS A 944 -2.14 12.00 -22.39
N ASP A 945 -2.88 11.00 -22.88
CA ASP A 945 -3.10 9.73 -22.16
C ASP A 945 -1.80 8.98 -21.83
N TYR A 946 -0.78 9.15 -22.67
CA TYR A 946 0.54 8.51 -22.53
C TYR A 946 1.67 9.53 -22.30
N CYS A 947 1.33 10.77 -21.96
CA CYS A 947 2.33 11.82 -21.78
C CYS A 947 2.90 11.77 -20.37
N PRO A 948 4.24 11.66 -20.20
CA PRO A 948 4.85 11.64 -18.86
C PRO A 948 4.65 12.94 -18.09
N TYR A 949 4.30 14.03 -18.76
CA TYR A 949 4.05 15.35 -18.16
C TYR A 949 2.56 15.67 -18.01
N ARG A 950 1.67 14.69 -18.15
CA ARG A 950 0.21 14.88 -18.06
C ARG A 950 -0.21 15.60 -16.78
N GLN A 951 0.35 15.18 -15.64
CA GLN A 951 0.03 15.78 -14.33
C GLN A 951 0.50 17.25 -14.23
N LEU A 952 1.67 17.57 -14.80
CA LEU A 952 2.17 18.95 -14.85
C LEU A 952 1.31 19.85 -15.73
N CYS A 953 0.72 19.30 -16.78
CA CYS A 953 -0.19 20.03 -17.66
C CYS A 953 -1.61 20.17 -17.08
N GLY A 954 -1.98 19.46 -16.02
CA GLY A 954 -3.34 19.44 -15.50
C GLY A 954 -4.35 18.76 -16.43
N ARG A 955 -3.95 17.81 -17.28
CA ARG A 955 -4.77 17.15 -18.31
C ARG A 955 -4.96 15.66 -18.09
#